data_6590ae807c18dddbcc10e8ee883e13e5
#
_entry.id   6590ae807c18dddbcc10e8ee883e13e5
#
_cell.length_a   1.000
_cell.length_b   1.000
_cell.length_c   1.000
_cell.angle_alpha   90.00
_cell.angle_beta   90.00
_cell.angle_gamma   90.00
#
_symmetry.space_group_name_H-M   'P 1'
#
loop_
_entity.id
_entity.type
_entity.pdbx_description
1 polymer ?
#
loop_
_entity_poly.entity_id
_entity_poly.type
_entity_poly.pdbx_seq_one_letter_code
_entity_poly.pdbx_strand_id
1 'polypeptide(L)'
;MSNLRERVLSFTAIDTTPLPRPLHRFGSAFPLSLAETFAGAYAPHRGLVLDPLAHPASAADAAERADRRGIARSREPLGAWARGVVANAPATDDIMAAFERVADSALIGTPHRVAMRELYGSRCATCRAPVVVEAFLWERDAPVPSKKAFRCGVCARDGRALLIEPVDQDDEERTRRLEPRGMAYWQFVERFGPDPAAAALGESVASLYTPRNVTALMATLRAIETAAEPSPEAQALLRLCLLETIVSGSRLNAVAGHGAPLRIEKGRARRGHAAQTRETNVWLEYERTVRELVAWLTQQPARSRNVVELEAGEADLVLCQAPVEDPLGGWSTVASALLLGAKTLRPIETGEGRLASRERLLRQLRAALIEGHRGSAPGAAAVVYVPHADAATLAAVVLAGAGAGYRLRTILYQRDALPGAYGAGAAAATCDFDRDVPLLRDQSSADGAQIEDAIRGGVRDAFLARGEPIREDLAASAALQALSAAALLAPLALARAGGVSELELFLDHFRSALADGRRNGLQKVILSTDPEEIAYVVKDASDTSPLDDRVEWAVWGVLSATREVDTRSLLKRTYALFRGVETPDRELIERCIASYAVQSEEGRWRLADVDALVARQASQAQVVADLIDAGHRLGFKVHVGRDLQRRAAPASHQERGHTLVELMTDAERLSGPAKSVRGPADTLAFVDCVWYDRGRMVFLWQVEWTARLHRSVVSLGEAIPDDDRVFRFVAVADERTGLLQDRLQRSPALADLVRRRGWRFVKWHPLRRFLADGEASLDGLEPVLGLEPAVEQSGHQLAFKW
;
A
#
# COMPACT_ATOMS: atom_id res chain seq x y z
N MET A 1 -20.62 28.02 1.93
CA MET A 1 -19.25 27.48 2.00
C MET A 1 -18.92 26.78 3.34
N SER A 2 -19.58 27.07 4.47
CA SER A 2 -19.30 26.44 5.78
C SER A 2 -19.62 24.95 5.88
N ASN A 3 -20.58 24.42 5.12
CA ASN A 3 -21.03 23.03 5.24
C ASN A 3 -20.15 21.97 4.55
N LEU A 4 -19.20 22.36 3.67
CA LEU A 4 -18.30 21.40 3.00
C LEU A 4 -17.08 21.06 3.87
N ARG A 5 -16.67 21.99 4.75
CA ARG A 5 -15.52 21.79 5.67
C ARG A 5 -15.82 20.85 6.85
N GLU A 6 -17.08 20.67 7.20
CA GLU A 6 -17.50 19.76 8.27
C GLU A 6 -17.60 18.29 7.83
N ARG A 7 -17.56 18.02 6.52
CA ARG A 7 -17.53 16.64 6.03
C ARG A 7 -16.15 16.06 6.27
N VAL A 8 -16.04 15.27 7.31
CA VAL A 8 -14.89 14.37 7.49
C VAL A 8 -14.81 13.50 6.22
N LEU A 9 -13.76 13.72 5.44
CA LEU A 9 -13.57 12.94 4.23
C LEU A 9 -13.30 11.49 4.61
N SER A 10 -13.96 10.59 3.91
CA SER A 10 -13.66 9.17 4.00
C SER A 10 -12.39 8.86 3.18
N PHE A 11 -11.78 7.74 3.48
CA PHE A 11 -10.65 7.26 2.68
C PHE A 11 -11.04 7.13 1.20
N THR A 12 -10.12 7.53 0.33
CA THR A 12 -10.29 7.41 -1.12
C THR A 12 -9.39 6.31 -1.64
N ALA A 13 -9.95 5.36 -2.37
CA ALA A 13 -9.17 4.32 -3.03
C ALA A 13 -8.15 4.95 -3.99
N ILE A 14 -6.89 4.55 -3.85
CA ILE A 14 -5.78 5.15 -4.57
C ILE A 14 -5.61 4.47 -5.92
N ASP A 15 -5.65 5.28 -6.99
CA ASP A 15 -5.34 4.85 -8.35
C ASP A 15 -3.87 5.20 -8.62
N THR A 16 -3.03 4.21 -8.83
CA THR A 16 -1.65 4.44 -9.25
C THR A 16 -1.52 4.22 -10.74
N THR A 17 -1.13 5.27 -11.46
CA THR A 17 -0.72 5.15 -12.85
C THR A 17 0.80 5.07 -12.88
N PRO A 18 1.38 4.00 -13.43
CA PRO A 18 2.83 3.90 -13.56
C PRO A 18 3.35 5.03 -14.45
N LEU A 19 4.42 5.68 -14.02
CA LEU A 19 5.11 6.67 -14.82
C LEU A 19 6.05 5.99 -15.81
N PRO A 20 6.20 6.53 -17.03
CA PRO A 20 7.14 6.03 -18.01
C PRO A 20 8.59 6.34 -17.59
N ARG A 21 9.54 5.67 -18.21
CA ARG A 21 10.94 6.06 -18.12
C ARG A 21 11.14 7.43 -18.77
N PRO A 22 11.95 8.31 -18.20
CA PRO A 22 12.67 8.20 -16.93
C PRO A 22 11.88 8.76 -15.75
N LEU A 23 10.61 9.19 -15.92
CA LEU A 23 9.82 9.91 -14.92
C LEU A 23 9.59 9.09 -13.65
N HIS A 24 9.49 7.75 -13.76
CA HIS A 24 9.37 6.85 -12.61
C HIS A 24 10.54 6.98 -11.61
N ARG A 25 11.69 7.52 -12.04
CA ARG A 25 12.86 7.80 -11.18
C ARG A 25 12.64 8.94 -10.19
N PHE A 26 11.60 9.73 -10.37
CA PHE A 26 11.22 10.80 -9.43
C PHE A 26 10.16 10.33 -8.41
N GLY A 27 9.72 9.08 -8.47
CA GLY A 27 8.67 8.52 -7.62
C GLY A 27 7.43 8.13 -8.41
N SER A 28 6.34 7.90 -7.69
CA SER A 28 5.02 7.60 -8.28
C SER A 28 4.28 8.88 -8.68
N ALA A 29 3.40 8.79 -9.67
CA ALA A 29 2.47 9.87 -9.95
C ALA A 29 1.58 10.15 -8.73
N PHE A 30 1.22 11.42 -8.52
CA PHE A 30 0.23 11.77 -7.52
C PHE A 30 -1.13 11.16 -7.92
N PRO A 31 -1.82 10.43 -7.02
CA PRO A 31 -3.08 9.77 -7.36
C PRO A 31 -4.17 10.76 -7.76
N LEU A 32 -4.74 10.60 -8.95
CA LEU A 32 -5.80 11.48 -9.45
C LEU A 32 -7.04 11.45 -8.54
N SER A 33 -7.39 10.27 -8.03
CA SER A 33 -8.51 10.11 -7.10
C SER A 33 -8.38 10.96 -5.83
N LEU A 34 -7.17 11.16 -5.32
CA LEU A 34 -6.92 12.05 -4.19
C LEU A 34 -7.06 13.51 -4.60
N ALA A 35 -6.50 13.91 -5.75
CA ALA A 35 -6.66 15.28 -6.26
C ALA A 35 -8.13 15.63 -6.48
N GLU A 36 -8.92 14.76 -7.12
CA GLU A 36 -10.35 14.94 -7.32
C GLU A 36 -11.11 15.08 -5.98
N THR A 37 -10.78 14.23 -5.00
CA THR A 37 -11.45 14.23 -3.70
C THR A 37 -11.13 15.49 -2.91
N PHE A 38 -9.85 15.82 -2.72
CA PHE A 38 -9.43 16.92 -1.86
C PHE A 38 -9.56 18.28 -2.55
N ALA A 39 -9.23 18.38 -3.84
CA ALA A 39 -9.47 19.61 -4.59
C ALA A 39 -10.97 19.89 -4.75
N GLY A 40 -11.78 18.84 -4.95
CA GLY A 40 -13.23 18.96 -4.97
C GLY A 40 -13.84 19.43 -3.65
N ALA A 41 -13.25 19.04 -2.51
CA ALA A 41 -13.72 19.40 -1.18
C ALA A 41 -13.26 20.79 -0.73
N TYR A 42 -12.04 21.19 -1.07
CA TYR A 42 -11.37 22.36 -0.47
C TYR A 42 -11.11 23.52 -1.41
N ALA A 43 -11.04 23.29 -2.73
CA ALA A 43 -10.84 24.33 -3.71
C ALA A 43 -12.08 24.52 -4.59
N PRO A 44 -12.53 25.77 -4.86
CA PRO A 44 -13.62 26.02 -5.79
C PRO A 44 -13.26 25.56 -7.21
N HIS A 45 -14.25 25.46 -8.11
CA HIS A 45 -14.00 25.20 -9.51
C HIS A 45 -13.02 26.23 -10.07
N ARG A 46 -11.96 25.79 -10.76
CA ARG A 46 -10.81 26.60 -11.18
C ARG A 46 -10.06 27.29 -10.04
N GLY A 47 -10.30 26.90 -8.79
CA GLY A 47 -9.53 27.34 -7.64
C GLY A 47 -8.06 26.95 -7.73
N LEU A 48 -7.24 27.59 -6.95
CA LEU A 48 -5.78 27.47 -7.01
C LEU A 48 -5.26 26.41 -6.03
N VAL A 49 -4.57 25.41 -6.56
CA VAL A 49 -3.93 24.35 -5.77
C VAL A 49 -2.42 24.48 -5.86
N LEU A 50 -1.77 24.66 -4.72
CA LEU A 50 -0.32 24.79 -4.59
C LEU A 50 0.30 23.45 -4.18
N ASP A 51 1.24 22.96 -4.99
CA ASP A 51 2.14 21.86 -4.60
C ASP A 51 3.55 22.41 -4.33
N PRO A 52 3.96 22.51 -3.05
CA PRO A 52 5.26 23.06 -2.67
C PRO A 52 6.42 22.05 -2.78
N LEU A 53 6.14 20.79 -3.15
CA LEU A 53 7.10 19.69 -3.29
C LEU A 53 7.05 19.03 -4.67
N ALA A 54 6.63 19.76 -5.67
CA ALA A 54 6.36 19.25 -6.98
C ALA A 54 7.55 18.55 -7.64
N HIS A 55 7.25 17.37 -8.21
CA HIS A 55 8.09 16.61 -9.11
C HIS A 55 7.31 16.33 -10.42
N PRO A 56 7.89 15.71 -11.44
CA PRO A 56 7.13 15.29 -12.62
C PRO A 56 5.90 14.44 -12.25
N ALA A 57 4.71 14.77 -12.79
CA ALA A 57 3.41 14.20 -12.43
C ALA A 57 2.98 14.44 -10.96
N SER A 58 3.15 15.66 -10.51
CA SER A 58 2.88 16.13 -9.15
C SER A 58 1.39 16.31 -8.82
N ALA A 59 1.12 16.69 -7.56
CA ALA A 59 -0.24 17.04 -7.12
C ALA A 59 -0.83 18.22 -7.90
N ALA A 60 -0.01 19.19 -8.32
CA ALA A 60 -0.46 20.31 -9.17
C ALA A 60 -0.96 19.80 -10.55
N ASP A 61 -0.21 18.87 -11.19
CA ASP A 61 -0.63 18.26 -12.46
C ASP A 61 -1.92 17.43 -12.32
N ALA A 62 -2.09 16.75 -11.19
CA ALA A 62 -3.31 16.00 -10.88
C ALA A 62 -4.49 16.94 -10.58
N ALA A 63 -4.26 18.09 -9.94
CA ALA A 63 -5.29 19.10 -9.69
C ALA A 63 -5.80 19.73 -11.00
N GLU A 64 -4.94 19.93 -11.99
CA GLU A 64 -5.37 20.40 -13.30
C GLU A 64 -6.32 19.43 -14.00
N ARG A 65 -6.10 18.11 -13.86
CA ARG A 65 -7.02 17.09 -14.34
C ARG A 65 -8.35 17.06 -13.59
N ALA A 66 -8.36 17.59 -12.37
CA ALA A 66 -9.56 17.74 -11.54
C ALA A 66 -10.23 19.12 -11.71
N ASP A 67 -10.03 19.81 -12.84
CA ASP A 67 -10.56 21.15 -13.16
C ASP A 67 -10.17 22.23 -12.13
N ARG A 68 -8.94 22.18 -11.66
CA ARG A 68 -8.33 23.20 -10.79
C ARG A 68 -7.10 23.79 -11.46
N ARG A 69 -6.63 24.94 -10.98
CA ARG A 69 -5.38 25.55 -11.44
C ARG A 69 -4.25 25.05 -10.55
N GLY A 70 -3.30 24.32 -11.13
CA GLY A 70 -2.18 23.76 -10.40
C GLY A 70 -0.97 24.68 -10.43
N ILE A 71 -0.43 25.03 -9.27
CA ILE A 71 0.89 25.69 -9.13
C ILE A 71 1.84 24.73 -8.46
N ALA A 72 2.93 24.46 -9.14
CA ALA A 72 3.96 23.58 -8.64
C ALA A 72 5.24 24.34 -8.33
N ARG A 73 5.77 24.11 -7.14
CA ARG A 73 7.09 24.59 -6.73
C ARG A 73 7.95 23.39 -6.38
N SER A 74 9.17 23.37 -6.89
CA SER A 74 10.13 22.32 -6.56
C SER A 74 11.36 22.95 -5.95
N ARG A 75 11.85 22.34 -4.88
CA ARG A 75 13.08 22.77 -4.21
C ARG A 75 14.32 22.07 -4.72
N GLU A 76 14.12 20.97 -5.45
CA GLU A 76 15.20 20.20 -6.03
C GLU A 76 15.43 20.60 -7.49
N PRO A 77 16.65 21.05 -7.88
CA PRO A 77 16.91 21.56 -9.22
C PRO A 77 16.60 20.57 -10.33
N LEU A 78 16.94 19.28 -10.16
CA LEU A 78 16.70 18.26 -11.16
C LEU A 78 15.18 18.00 -11.34
N GLY A 79 14.43 17.90 -10.24
CA GLY A 79 12.97 17.72 -10.26
C GLY A 79 12.26 18.92 -10.89
N ALA A 80 12.67 20.15 -10.52
CA ALA A 80 12.15 21.38 -11.10
C ALA A 80 12.38 21.44 -12.61
N TRP A 81 13.62 21.15 -13.04
CA TRP A 81 13.98 21.11 -14.45
C TRP A 81 13.18 20.03 -15.19
N ALA A 82 13.16 18.78 -14.69
CA ALA A 82 12.44 17.68 -15.34
C ALA A 82 10.95 17.99 -15.51
N ARG A 83 10.32 18.60 -14.48
CA ARG A 83 8.92 19.03 -14.56
C ARG A 83 8.74 20.10 -15.63
N GLY A 84 9.61 21.12 -15.66
CA GLY A 84 9.58 22.18 -16.68
C GLY A 84 9.73 21.62 -18.10
N VAL A 85 10.64 20.66 -18.30
CA VAL A 85 10.84 19.95 -19.57
C VAL A 85 9.57 19.23 -20.02
N VAL A 86 8.92 18.49 -19.10
CA VAL A 86 7.70 17.76 -19.42
C VAL A 86 6.51 18.70 -19.65
N ALA A 87 6.41 19.79 -18.89
CA ALA A 87 5.34 20.78 -19.05
C ALA A 87 5.43 21.56 -20.39
N ASN A 88 6.66 21.81 -20.87
CA ASN A 88 6.92 22.52 -22.12
C ASN A 88 7.32 21.58 -23.26
N ALA A 89 6.96 20.30 -23.16
CA ALA A 89 7.28 19.34 -24.21
C ALA A 89 6.68 19.80 -25.57
N PRO A 90 7.47 19.80 -26.65
CA PRO A 90 6.97 20.14 -28.00
C PRO A 90 6.10 19.00 -28.53
N ALA A 91 5.59 19.16 -29.76
CA ALA A 91 4.83 18.09 -30.41
C ALA A 91 5.67 16.80 -30.50
N THR A 92 5.01 15.67 -30.40
CA THR A 92 5.70 14.36 -30.41
C THR A 92 6.50 14.10 -31.69
N ASP A 93 6.02 14.60 -32.81
CA ASP A 93 6.73 14.52 -34.09
C ASP A 93 8.03 15.35 -34.10
N ASP A 94 8.02 16.53 -33.46
CA ASP A 94 9.22 17.35 -33.32
C ASP A 94 10.27 16.70 -32.42
N ILE A 95 9.81 16.01 -31.35
CA ILE A 95 10.69 15.23 -30.47
C ILE A 95 11.33 14.09 -31.26
N MET A 96 10.54 13.34 -32.02
CA MET A 96 11.05 12.22 -32.82
C MET A 96 11.98 12.71 -33.93
N ALA A 97 11.67 13.83 -34.60
CA ALA A 97 12.56 14.42 -35.58
C ALA A 97 13.90 14.88 -34.97
N ALA A 98 13.88 15.43 -33.75
CA ALA A 98 15.10 15.77 -33.02
C ALA A 98 15.89 14.51 -32.62
N PHE A 99 15.21 13.45 -32.20
CA PHE A 99 15.84 12.17 -31.90
C PHE A 99 16.52 11.57 -33.14
N GLU A 100 15.89 11.57 -34.31
CA GLU A 100 16.50 11.08 -35.54
C GLU A 100 17.73 11.91 -35.93
N ARG A 101 17.68 13.25 -35.78
CA ARG A 101 18.89 14.08 -35.99
C ARG A 101 20.05 13.69 -35.08
N VAL A 102 19.77 13.38 -33.80
CA VAL A 102 20.78 12.87 -32.86
C VAL A 102 21.30 11.51 -33.32
N ALA A 103 20.42 10.61 -33.73
CA ALA A 103 20.80 9.27 -34.18
C ALA A 103 21.65 9.25 -35.45
N ASP A 104 21.40 10.20 -36.35
CA ASP A 104 22.10 10.34 -37.62
C ASP A 104 23.29 11.33 -37.58
N SER A 105 23.51 12.03 -36.44
CA SER A 105 24.63 12.91 -36.25
C SER A 105 25.96 12.17 -36.43
N ALA A 106 26.92 12.80 -37.14
CA ALA A 106 28.21 12.13 -37.44
C ALA A 106 29.14 12.12 -36.24
N LEU A 107 29.51 10.94 -35.80
CA LEU A 107 30.62 10.73 -34.87
C LEU A 107 31.81 10.23 -35.70
N ILE A 108 32.80 11.11 -35.98
CA ILE A 108 34.00 10.76 -36.81
C ILE A 108 33.57 10.11 -38.14
N GLY A 109 32.62 10.72 -38.86
CA GLY A 109 32.17 10.24 -40.18
C GLY A 109 31.14 9.08 -40.17
N THR A 110 30.90 8.48 -39.03
CA THR A 110 29.88 7.39 -38.86
C THR A 110 28.64 7.95 -38.14
N PRO A 111 27.42 7.64 -38.60
CA PRO A 111 26.21 8.00 -37.85
C PRO A 111 26.26 7.50 -36.42
N HIS A 112 25.81 8.33 -35.46
CA HIS A 112 25.88 8.03 -34.01
C HIS A 112 25.24 6.68 -33.67
N ARG A 113 24.05 6.41 -34.21
CA ARG A 113 23.32 5.14 -34.03
C ARG A 113 24.17 3.94 -34.47
N VAL A 114 24.88 4.06 -35.59
CA VAL A 114 25.75 2.98 -36.12
C VAL A 114 26.95 2.80 -35.19
N ALA A 115 27.64 3.88 -34.84
CA ALA A 115 28.79 3.83 -33.93
C ALA A 115 28.41 3.22 -32.56
N MET A 116 27.25 3.54 -32.01
CA MET A 116 26.78 2.96 -30.76
C MET A 116 26.44 1.47 -30.89
N ARG A 117 25.82 1.04 -32.01
CA ARG A 117 25.58 -0.38 -32.28
C ARG A 117 26.86 -1.16 -32.44
N GLU A 118 27.89 -0.61 -33.08
CA GLU A 118 29.19 -1.22 -33.20
C GLU A 118 29.90 -1.35 -31.85
N LEU A 119 29.78 -0.36 -30.96
CA LEU A 119 30.37 -0.39 -29.62
C LEU A 119 29.87 -1.58 -28.78
N TYR A 120 28.64 -2.00 -29.02
CA TYR A 120 28.01 -3.19 -28.39
C TYR A 120 27.85 -4.35 -29.37
N GLY A 121 28.52 -4.30 -30.52
CA GLY A 121 28.46 -5.36 -31.52
C GLY A 121 29.15 -6.65 -31.03
N SER A 122 28.58 -7.79 -31.39
CA SER A 122 29.09 -9.12 -31.08
C SER A 122 28.60 -10.14 -32.12
N ARG A 123 28.90 -11.41 -31.92
CA ARG A 123 28.42 -12.53 -32.73
C ARG A 123 27.64 -13.53 -31.86
N CYS A 124 26.60 -14.09 -32.45
CA CYS A 124 25.89 -15.22 -31.86
C CYS A 124 26.78 -16.44 -31.79
N ALA A 125 26.94 -17.10 -30.65
CA ALA A 125 27.80 -18.29 -30.53
C ALA A 125 27.27 -19.46 -31.37
N THR A 126 25.98 -19.56 -31.57
CA THR A 126 25.33 -20.66 -32.28
C THR A 126 25.39 -20.52 -33.80
N CYS A 127 25.02 -19.37 -34.36
CA CYS A 127 24.94 -19.19 -35.83
C CYS A 127 25.97 -18.19 -36.41
N ARG A 128 26.81 -17.58 -35.57
CA ARG A 128 27.81 -16.58 -35.94
C ARG A 128 27.29 -15.30 -36.60
N ALA A 129 25.99 -15.13 -36.67
CA ALA A 129 25.37 -13.90 -37.15
C ALA A 129 25.78 -12.69 -36.28
N PRO A 130 25.98 -11.50 -36.86
CA PRO A 130 26.23 -10.29 -36.11
C PRO A 130 25.03 -9.94 -35.28
N VAL A 131 25.27 -9.60 -34.02
CA VAL A 131 24.21 -9.21 -33.04
C VAL A 131 24.63 -7.95 -32.30
N VAL A 132 23.62 -7.20 -31.81
CA VAL A 132 23.85 -6.10 -30.88
C VAL A 132 23.52 -6.60 -29.48
N VAL A 133 24.46 -6.50 -28.57
CA VAL A 133 24.33 -6.96 -27.20
C VAL A 133 23.44 -5.96 -26.42
N GLU A 134 22.42 -6.47 -25.75
CA GLU A 134 21.55 -5.67 -24.88
C GLU A 134 22.19 -5.41 -23.50
N ALA A 135 22.96 -6.40 -23.02
CA ALA A 135 23.74 -6.25 -21.79
C ALA A 135 24.90 -7.24 -21.73
N PHE A 136 26.03 -6.79 -21.19
CA PHE A 136 27.12 -7.68 -20.76
C PHE A 136 26.98 -7.97 -19.26
N LEU A 137 27.26 -9.21 -18.87
CA LEU A 137 27.21 -9.64 -17.47
C LEU A 137 28.64 -9.79 -16.97
N TRP A 138 28.90 -9.17 -15.83
CA TRP A 138 30.24 -9.09 -15.25
C TRP A 138 30.28 -9.78 -13.90
N GLU A 139 31.26 -10.60 -13.69
CA GLU A 139 31.61 -11.08 -12.35
C GLU A 139 32.29 -9.95 -11.56
N ARG A 140 32.22 -10.04 -10.23
CA ARG A 140 32.86 -9.07 -9.35
C ARG A 140 34.36 -9.00 -9.66
N ASP A 141 34.86 -7.78 -9.85
CA ASP A 141 36.28 -7.49 -10.10
C ASP A 141 36.88 -8.14 -11.33
N ALA A 142 36.09 -8.77 -12.20
CA ALA A 142 36.60 -9.32 -13.46
C ALA A 142 37.03 -8.20 -14.41
N PRO A 143 38.15 -8.39 -15.18
CA PRO A 143 38.64 -7.42 -16.14
C PRO A 143 37.84 -7.38 -17.45
N VAL A 144 37.03 -8.41 -17.72
CA VAL A 144 36.17 -8.56 -18.90
C VAL A 144 34.83 -9.18 -18.49
N PRO A 145 33.76 -8.99 -19.28
CA PRO A 145 32.46 -9.62 -18.98
C PRO A 145 32.55 -11.14 -19.13
N SER A 146 31.74 -11.89 -18.42
CA SER A 146 31.64 -13.35 -18.49
C SER A 146 30.59 -13.83 -19.49
N LYS A 147 29.48 -13.07 -19.63
CA LYS A 147 28.36 -13.42 -20.52
C LYS A 147 27.85 -12.19 -21.27
N LYS A 148 27.13 -12.45 -22.35
CA LYS A 148 26.39 -11.45 -23.13
C LYS A 148 24.93 -11.85 -23.30
N ALA A 149 24.03 -10.88 -23.19
CA ALA A 149 22.60 -11.04 -23.39
C ALA A 149 22.19 -10.29 -24.67
N PHE A 150 21.55 -10.97 -25.60
CA PHE A 150 21.20 -10.42 -26.91
C PHE A 150 20.01 -11.16 -27.55
N ARG A 151 19.45 -10.59 -28.61
CA ARG A 151 18.44 -11.27 -29.44
C ARG A 151 19.07 -11.58 -30.81
N CYS A 152 18.93 -12.83 -31.24
CA CYS A 152 19.41 -13.29 -32.53
C CYS A 152 18.23 -13.49 -33.48
N GLY A 153 18.15 -12.72 -34.56
CA GLY A 153 17.10 -12.85 -35.57
C GLY A 153 17.16 -14.17 -36.37
N VAL A 154 18.27 -14.92 -36.27
CA VAL A 154 18.45 -16.21 -36.98
C VAL A 154 18.11 -17.42 -36.07
N CYS A 155 18.56 -17.39 -34.80
CA CYS A 155 18.42 -18.54 -33.90
C CYS A 155 17.10 -18.54 -33.12
N ALA A 156 16.53 -17.39 -32.83
CA ALA A 156 15.26 -17.29 -32.15
C ALA A 156 14.12 -17.42 -33.17
N ARG A 157 13.27 -18.45 -33.03
CA ARG A 157 12.13 -18.68 -33.94
C ARG A 157 11.26 -17.46 -34.20
N ASP A 158 11.16 -16.56 -33.20
CA ASP A 158 10.38 -15.33 -33.26
C ASP A 158 11.24 -14.07 -33.21
N GLY A 159 12.59 -14.17 -33.23
CA GLY A 159 13.51 -13.03 -33.03
C GLY A 159 13.36 -12.31 -31.68
N ARG A 160 12.50 -12.81 -30.78
CA ARG A 160 12.12 -12.14 -29.53
C ARG A 160 12.78 -12.70 -28.27
N ALA A 161 13.21 -13.97 -28.30
CA ALA A 161 13.82 -14.60 -27.14
C ALA A 161 15.19 -13.97 -26.81
N LEU A 162 15.38 -13.58 -25.55
CA LEU A 162 16.66 -13.12 -25.04
C LEU A 162 17.57 -14.33 -24.80
N LEU A 163 18.69 -14.38 -25.49
CA LEU A 163 19.73 -15.40 -25.33
C LEU A 163 20.79 -14.88 -24.38
N ILE A 164 21.29 -15.73 -23.50
CA ILE A 164 22.41 -15.43 -22.60
C ILE A 164 23.51 -16.47 -22.86
N GLU A 165 24.62 -16.01 -23.37
CA GLU A 165 25.75 -16.88 -23.79
C GLU A 165 27.09 -16.35 -23.23
N PRO A 166 28.10 -17.18 -23.07
CA PRO A 166 29.46 -16.72 -22.77
C PRO A 166 29.96 -15.72 -23.81
N VAL A 167 30.80 -14.77 -23.39
CA VAL A 167 31.55 -13.91 -24.33
C VAL A 167 32.57 -14.73 -25.11
N ASP A 168 32.92 -14.27 -26.33
CA ASP A 168 33.97 -14.85 -27.13
C ASP A 168 35.28 -14.02 -27.03
N GLN A 169 36.33 -14.51 -27.64
CA GLN A 169 37.64 -13.85 -27.59
C GLN A 169 37.60 -12.44 -28.20
N ASP A 170 36.81 -12.25 -29.27
CA ASP A 170 36.63 -10.93 -29.91
C ASP A 170 35.97 -9.92 -28.95
N ASP A 171 34.97 -10.37 -28.17
CA ASP A 171 34.32 -9.54 -27.17
C ASP A 171 35.27 -9.12 -26.05
N GLU A 172 36.13 -10.05 -25.59
CA GLU A 172 37.16 -9.77 -24.59
C GLU A 172 38.18 -8.79 -25.09
N GLU A 173 38.68 -8.99 -26.30
CA GLU A 173 39.69 -8.12 -26.91
C GLU A 173 39.12 -6.70 -27.12
N ARG A 174 37.90 -6.57 -27.63
CA ARG A 174 37.23 -5.27 -27.74
C ARG A 174 37.10 -4.58 -26.41
N THR A 175 36.76 -5.34 -25.34
CA THR A 175 36.65 -4.79 -24.00
C THR A 175 38.02 -4.30 -23.48
N ARG A 176 39.10 -5.04 -23.69
CA ARG A 176 40.45 -4.66 -23.25
C ARG A 176 41.02 -3.44 -23.99
N ARG A 177 40.59 -3.20 -25.27
CA ARG A 177 40.97 -2.02 -26.04
C ARG A 177 40.39 -0.70 -25.56
N LEU A 178 39.31 -0.75 -24.73
CA LEU A 178 38.68 0.44 -24.19
C LEU A 178 39.52 0.99 -23.03
N GLU A 179 39.97 2.21 -23.17
CA GLU A 179 40.80 2.89 -22.15
C GLU A 179 39.94 3.25 -20.91
N PRO A 180 40.30 2.76 -19.72
CA PRO A 180 39.53 3.06 -18.50
C PRO A 180 39.48 4.54 -18.13
N ARG A 181 40.53 5.29 -18.48
CA ARG A 181 40.64 6.73 -18.26
C ARG A 181 40.89 7.51 -19.55
N GLY A 182 40.21 7.12 -20.62
CA GLY A 182 40.25 7.81 -21.90
C GLY A 182 39.54 9.16 -21.88
N MET A 183 39.44 9.79 -23.05
CA MET A 183 38.81 11.13 -23.18
C MET A 183 37.40 11.21 -22.57
N ALA A 184 36.55 10.22 -22.81
CA ALA A 184 35.17 10.19 -22.29
C ALA A 184 35.10 10.18 -20.75
N TYR A 185 36.08 9.51 -20.10
CA TYR A 185 36.18 9.55 -18.63
C TYR A 185 36.44 10.97 -18.11
N TRP A 186 37.39 11.70 -18.73
CA TRP A 186 37.72 13.06 -18.30
C TRP A 186 36.58 14.03 -18.61
N GLN A 187 35.90 13.87 -19.76
CA GLN A 187 34.68 14.64 -20.07
C GLN A 187 33.58 14.40 -19.06
N PHE A 188 33.43 13.17 -18.57
CA PHE A 188 32.48 12.84 -17.51
C PHE A 188 32.83 13.57 -16.20
N VAL A 189 34.09 13.50 -15.76
CA VAL A 189 34.58 14.15 -14.54
C VAL A 189 34.43 15.68 -14.61
N GLU A 190 34.75 16.27 -15.77
CA GLU A 190 34.64 17.72 -16.00
C GLU A 190 33.23 18.27 -15.78
N ARG A 191 32.19 17.45 -15.99
CA ARG A 191 30.79 17.84 -15.71
C ARG A 191 30.52 18.17 -14.23
N PHE A 192 31.34 17.67 -13.32
CA PHE A 192 31.21 17.96 -11.89
C PHE A 192 31.85 19.31 -11.50
N GLY A 193 32.65 19.92 -12.42
CA GLY A 193 33.26 21.22 -12.24
C GLY A 193 34.66 21.17 -11.65
N PRO A 194 35.26 22.36 -11.48
CA PRO A 194 36.68 22.47 -11.11
C PRO A 194 36.95 22.33 -9.59
N ASP A 195 35.88 22.26 -8.76
CA ASP A 195 36.06 22.07 -7.32
C ASP A 195 36.69 20.68 -7.03
N PRO A 196 37.78 20.59 -6.25
CA PRO A 196 38.46 19.33 -5.99
C PRO A 196 37.57 18.24 -5.36
N ALA A 197 36.64 18.62 -4.49
CA ALA A 197 35.74 17.68 -3.87
C ALA A 197 34.68 17.16 -4.87
N ALA A 198 34.16 18.03 -5.72
CA ALA A 198 33.24 17.67 -6.78
C ALA A 198 33.93 16.84 -7.87
N ALA A 199 35.17 17.15 -8.26
CA ALA A 199 35.96 16.37 -9.19
C ALA A 199 36.26 14.97 -8.62
N ALA A 200 36.60 14.84 -7.33
CA ALA A 200 36.82 13.56 -6.67
C ALA A 200 35.53 12.72 -6.61
N LEU A 201 34.38 13.36 -6.45
CA LEU A 201 33.09 12.69 -6.58
C LEU A 201 32.89 12.19 -8.02
N GLY A 202 33.13 13.05 -9.02
CA GLY A 202 33.04 12.69 -10.44
C GLY A 202 33.90 11.48 -10.80
N GLU A 203 35.17 11.43 -10.36
CA GLU A 203 36.05 10.28 -10.55
C GLU A 203 35.49 9.00 -9.88
N SER A 204 35.01 9.11 -8.65
CA SER A 204 34.45 7.98 -7.93
C SER A 204 33.15 7.43 -8.58
N VAL A 205 32.31 8.31 -9.12
CA VAL A 205 31.11 7.94 -9.88
C VAL A 205 31.46 7.33 -11.23
N ALA A 206 32.40 7.93 -11.99
CA ALA A 206 32.88 7.39 -13.27
C ALA A 206 33.40 5.94 -13.12
N SER A 207 34.00 5.62 -11.97
CA SER A 207 34.48 4.27 -11.68
C SER A 207 33.34 3.22 -11.48
N LEU A 208 32.10 3.67 -11.33
CA LEU A 208 30.92 2.79 -11.27
C LEU A 208 30.45 2.33 -12.67
N TYR A 209 31.02 2.86 -13.73
CA TYR A 209 30.70 2.47 -15.09
C TYR A 209 31.83 1.66 -15.72
N THR A 210 31.51 0.92 -16.77
CA THR A 210 32.52 0.36 -17.67
C THR A 210 33.05 1.47 -18.59
N PRO A 211 34.25 1.35 -19.12
CA PRO A 211 34.75 2.30 -20.13
C PRO A 211 33.84 2.41 -21.35
N ARG A 212 33.16 1.31 -21.73
CA ARG A 212 32.18 1.29 -22.82
C ARG A 212 31.00 2.18 -22.49
N ASN A 213 30.44 2.04 -21.31
CA ASN A 213 29.24 2.81 -20.93
C ASN A 213 29.56 4.28 -20.71
N VAL A 214 30.74 4.63 -20.15
CA VAL A 214 31.14 6.05 -20.07
C VAL A 214 31.27 6.65 -21.47
N THR A 215 31.91 5.92 -22.41
CA THR A 215 32.02 6.36 -23.79
C THR A 215 30.66 6.57 -24.45
N ALA A 216 29.77 5.58 -24.32
CA ALA A 216 28.42 5.67 -24.90
C ALA A 216 27.62 6.83 -24.32
N LEU A 217 27.65 7.01 -22.99
CA LEU A 217 26.94 8.09 -22.29
C LEU A 217 27.40 9.48 -22.73
N MET A 218 28.71 9.70 -22.74
CA MET A 218 29.30 11.00 -23.10
C MET A 218 29.14 11.32 -24.60
N ALA A 219 29.27 10.32 -25.46
CA ALA A 219 29.03 10.48 -26.88
C ALA A 219 27.56 10.82 -27.18
N THR A 220 26.60 10.15 -26.50
CA THR A 220 25.18 10.42 -26.67
C THR A 220 24.77 11.78 -26.10
N LEU A 221 25.28 12.16 -24.93
CA LEU A 221 25.04 13.50 -24.37
C LEU A 221 25.55 14.60 -25.32
N ARG A 222 26.74 14.45 -25.87
CA ARG A 222 27.31 15.40 -26.83
C ARG A 222 26.49 15.46 -28.13
N ALA A 223 26.06 14.32 -28.64
CA ALA A 223 25.23 14.27 -29.84
C ALA A 223 23.89 15.02 -29.60
N ILE A 224 23.28 14.88 -28.41
CA ILE A 224 22.07 15.63 -28.05
C ILE A 224 22.37 17.13 -27.99
N GLU A 225 23.47 17.53 -27.36
CA GLU A 225 23.83 18.94 -27.20
C GLU A 225 24.11 19.64 -28.54
N THR A 226 24.60 18.90 -29.53
CA THR A 226 24.97 19.48 -30.86
C THR A 226 23.85 19.30 -31.89
N ALA A 227 23.31 18.11 -32.05
CA ALA A 227 22.37 17.81 -33.15
C ALA A 227 20.92 18.21 -32.85
N ALA A 228 20.54 18.35 -31.58
CA ALA A 228 19.19 18.78 -31.18
C ALA A 228 19.09 20.30 -30.90
N GLU A 229 20.18 21.06 -31.02
CA GLU A 229 20.23 22.52 -30.77
C GLU A 229 19.11 23.31 -31.48
N PRO A 230 18.67 22.98 -32.72
CA PRO A 230 17.59 23.73 -33.38
C PRO A 230 16.23 23.66 -32.66
N SER A 231 16.06 22.77 -31.69
CA SER A 231 14.83 22.65 -30.88
C SER A 231 15.20 22.50 -29.40
N PRO A 232 15.37 23.61 -28.67
CA PRO A 232 15.80 23.59 -27.26
C PRO A 232 14.89 22.77 -26.36
N GLU A 233 13.58 22.80 -26.58
CA GLU A 233 12.61 22.03 -25.80
C GLU A 233 12.75 20.52 -26.04
N ALA A 234 12.89 20.12 -27.30
CA ALA A 234 13.17 18.72 -27.64
C ALA A 234 14.56 18.29 -27.13
N GLN A 235 15.58 19.14 -27.25
CA GLN A 235 16.89 18.88 -26.67
C GLN A 235 16.82 18.64 -25.18
N ALA A 236 16.10 19.47 -24.44
CA ALA A 236 15.92 19.30 -22.99
C ALA A 236 15.23 17.97 -22.66
N LEU A 237 14.20 17.58 -23.43
CA LEU A 237 13.50 16.31 -23.26
C LEU A 237 14.37 15.10 -23.57
N LEU A 238 15.14 15.17 -24.65
CA LEU A 238 16.11 14.13 -25.02
C LEU A 238 17.22 14.00 -23.95
N ARG A 239 17.68 15.12 -23.36
CA ARG A 239 18.59 15.09 -22.20
C ARG A 239 17.94 14.44 -20.99
N LEU A 240 16.66 14.71 -20.71
CA LEU A 240 15.91 14.07 -19.62
C LEU A 240 15.87 12.53 -19.81
N CYS A 241 15.70 12.05 -21.03
CA CYS A 241 15.72 10.61 -21.31
C CYS A 241 17.04 9.93 -20.93
N LEU A 242 18.17 10.66 -20.96
CA LEU A 242 19.47 10.11 -20.52
C LEU A 242 19.48 9.78 -19.02
N LEU A 243 18.61 10.33 -18.20
CA LEU A 243 18.53 10.00 -16.77
C LEU A 243 18.40 8.49 -16.55
N GLU A 244 17.61 7.81 -17.37
CA GLU A 244 17.46 6.35 -17.26
C GLU A 244 18.78 5.65 -17.50
N THR A 245 19.52 6.05 -18.52
CA THR A 245 20.80 5.41 -18.87
C THR A 245 21.94 5.77 -17.91
N ILE A 246 21.88 6.95 -17.28
CA ILE A 246 22.80 7.32 -16.19
C ILE A 246 22.66 6.34 -15.03
N VAL A 247 21.44 5.98 -14.66
CA VAL A 247 21.18 5.05 -13.56
C VAL A 247 21.44 3.60 -14.00
N SER A 248 20.77 3.16 -15.07
CA SER A 248 20.78 1.76 -15.53
C SER A 248 22.11 1.32 -16.19
N GLY A 249 22.90 2.27 -16.68
CA GLY A 249 24.21 2.01 -17.28
C GLY A 249 25.33 1.75 -16.27
N SER A 250 25.07 1.90 -14.98
CA SER A 250 26.08 1.72 -13.93
C SER A 250 26.26 0.25 -13.52
N ARG A 251 27.41 -0.10 -12.95
CA ARG A 251 27.69 -1.41 -12.33
C ARG A 251 26.96 -1.65 -11.00
N LEU A 252 26.09 -0.72 -10.56
CA LEU A 252 25.21 -0.94 -9.42
C LEU A 252 23.98 -1.80 -9.79
N ASN A 253 23.74 -2.05 -11.08
CA ASN A 253 22.71 -2.99 -11.53
C ASN A 253 23.16 -4.43 -11.28
N ALA A 254 22.48 -5.13 -10.39
CA ALA A 254 22.66 -6.55 -10.15
C ALA A 254 21.97 -7.39 -11.24
N VAL A 255 22.52 -8.57 -11.56
CA VAL A 255 21.88 -9.53 -12.47
C VAL A 255 20.65 -10.15 -11.81
N ALA A 256 20.75 -10.48 -10.53
CA ALA A 256 19.65 -10.99 -9.72
C ALA A 256 19.30 -9.97 -8.63
N GLY A 257 18.00 -9.64 -8.53
CA GLY A 257 17.49 -8.71 -7.52
C GLY A 257 17.44 -7.26 -8.00
N HIS A 258 17.21 -6.37 -7.08
CA HIS A 258 17.14 -4.92 -7.35
C HIS A 258 18.55 -4.33 -7.35
N GLY A 259 18.79 -3.35 -8.23
CA GLY A 259 20.04 -2.61 -8.24
C GLY A 259 20.30 -1.94 -6.88
N ALA A 260 21.58 -1.89 -6.49
CA ALA A 260 21.95 -1.22 -5.25
C ALA A 260 21.75 0.31 -5.40
N PRO A 261 21.22 1.01 -4.37
CA PRO A 261 21.13 2.46 -4.42
C PRO A 261 22.54 3.07 -4.42
N LEU A 262 22.70 4.17 -5.13
CA LEU A 262 23.95 4.93 -5.09
C LEU A 262 24.10 5.59 -3.72
N ARG A 263 25.14 5.19 -2.98
CA ARG A 263 25.52 5.81 -1.72
C ARG A 263 26.73 6.71 -1.93
N ILE A 264 26.61 7.94 -1.48
CA ILE A 264 27.72 8.91 -1.47
C ILE A 264 28.10 9.12 -0.01
N GLU A 265 29.35 8.76 0.34
CA GLU A 265 29.85 8.91 1.69
C GLU A 265 31.19 9.64 1.65
N LYS A 266 31.34 10.67 2.48
CA LYS A 266 32.53 11.52 2.55
C LYS A 266 32.96 12.05 1.15
N GLY A 267 31.97 12.46 0.33
CA GLY A 267 32.19 13.01 -1.00
C GLY A 267 32.64 11.99 -2.06
N ARG A 268 32.45 10.68 -1.83
CA ARG A 268 32.79 9.62 -2.79
C ARG A 268 31.64 8.63 -2.93
N ALA A 269 31.44 8.14 -4.15
CA ALA A 269 30.52 7.07 -4.43
C ALA A 269 31.03 5.73 -3.89
N ARG A 270 30.17 4.99 -3.16
CA ARG A 270 30.49 3.62 -2.72
C ARG A 270 30.02 2.59 -3.74
N ARG A 271 30.86 1.59 -4.00
CA ARG A 271 30.49 0.45 -4.84
C ARG A 271 29.52 -0.46 -4.11
N GLY A 272 28.48 -0.91 -4.80
CA GLY A 272 27.65 -2.03 -4.37
C GLY A 272 28.42 -3.36 -4.43
N HIS A 273 28.06 -4.31 -3.57
CA HIS A 273 28.73 -5.62 -3.47
C HIS A 273 28.00 -6.75 -4.21
N ALA A 274 27.34 -6.47 -5.36
CA ALA A 274 26.73 -7.52 -6.16
C ALA A 274 27.80 -8.50 -6.69
N ALA A 275 27.53 -9.80 -6.60
CA ALA A 275 28.42 -10.83 -7.13
C ALA A 275 28.50 -10.73 -8.67
N GLN A 276 27.37 -10.47 -9.31
CA GLN A 276 27.28 -10.25 -10.75
C GLN A 276 26.55 -8.94 -11.04
N THR A 277 27.11 -8.17 -11.98
CA THR A 277 26.55 -6.88 -12.39
C THR A 277 26.21 -6.88 -13.88
N ARG A 278 25.26 -6.05 -14.25
CA ARG A 278 24.75 -5.91 -15.62
C ARG A 278 25.22 -4.59 -16.22
N GLU A 279 26.00 -4.66 -17.27
CA GLU A 279 26.37 -3.53 -18.13
C GLU A 279 25.29 -3.38 -19.22
N THR A 280 24.29 -2.54 -18.97
CA THR A 280 23.19 -2.31 -19.93
C THR A 280 23.69 -1.51 -21.13
N ASN A 281 23.22 -1.84 -22.34
CA ASN A 281 23.51 -1.06 -23.54
C ASN A 281 22.85 0.32 -23.47
N VAL A 282 23.67 1.35 -23.34
CA VAL A 282 23.23 2.75 -23.14
C VAL A 282 22.35 3.23 -24.31
N TRP A 283 22.71 2.90 -25.55
CA TRP A 283 21.99 3.39 -26.72
C TRP A 283 20.59 2.75 -26.84
N LEU A 284 20.52 1.42 -26.69
CA LEU A 284 19.23 0.72 -26.77
C LEU A 284 18.27 1.14 -25.64
N GLU A 285 18.80 1.34 -24.44
CA GLU A 285 18.01 1.80 -23.31
C GLU A 285 17.57 3.26 -23.50
N TYR A 286 18.43 4.11 -24.04
CA TYR A 286 18.10 5.49 -24.40
C TYR A 286 16.97 5.55 -25.45
N GLU A 287 17.14 4.82 -26.57
CA GLU A 287 16.11 4.75 -27.63
C GLU A 287 14.77 4.26 -27.09
N ARG A 288 14.77 3.24 -26.22
CA ARG A 288 13.57 2.72 -25.55
C ARG A 288 12.92 3.79 -24.68
N THR A 289 13.71 4.49 -23.90
CA THR A 289 13.24 5.55 -22.98
C THR A 289 12.59 6.71 -23.76
N VAL A 290 13.21 7.15 -24.87
CA VAL A 290 12.62 8.19 -25.72
C VAL A 290 11.26 7.77 -26.27
N ARG A 291 11.16 6.55 -26.82
CA ARG A 291 9.90 6.05 -27.38
C ARG A 291 8.81 5.88 -26.31
N GLU A 292 9.18 5.38 -25.14
CA GLU A 292 8.24 5.20 -24.01
C GLU A 292 7.73 6.55 -23.50
N LEU A 293 8.58 7.54 -23.35
CA LEU A 293 8.20 8.88 -22.92
C LEU A 293 7.31 9.58 -23.97
N VAL A 294 7.66 9.47 -25.26
CA VAL A 294 6.85 10.03 -26.36
C VAL A 294 5.46 9.40 -26.40
N ALA A 295 5.38 8.07 -26.30
CA ALA A 295 4.09 7.36 -26.26
C ALA A 295 3.23 7.79 -25.07
N TRP A 296 3.84 8.01 -23.91
CA TRP A 296 3.14 8.53 -22.73
C TRP A 296 2.67 9.98 -22.95
N LEU A 297 3.50 10.86 -23.51
CA LEU A 297 3.16 12.25 -23.80
C LEU A 297 1.97 12.35 -24.75
N THR A 298 1.87 11.46 -25.76
CA THR A 298 0.74 11.40 -26.70
C THR A 298 -0.59 11.13 -25.99
N GLN A 299 -0.56 10.40 -24.87
CA GLN A 299 -1.77 10.05 -24.09
C GLN A 299 -2.16 11.14 -23.07
N GLN A 300 -1.30 12.16 -22.87
CA GLN A 300 -1.60 13.21 -21.90
C GLN A 300 -2.53 14.27 -22.53
N PRO A 301 -3.50 14.80 -21.78
CA PRO A 301 -4.29 15.93 -22.23
C PRO A 301 -3.40 17.14 -22.50
N ALA A 302 -3.84 18.00 -23.43
CA ALA A 302 -3.14 19.24 -23.71
C ALA A 302 -2.98 20.06 -22.42
N ARG A 303 -1.73 20.37 -22.04
CA ARG A 303 -1.44 21.08 -20.80
C ARG A 303 -1.58 22.59 -20.99
N SER A 304 -2.15 23.25 -19.99
CA SER A 304 -2.13 24.70 -19.93
C SER A 304 -0.68 25.18 -19.70
N ARG A 305 -0.14 25.93 -20.65
CA ARG A 305 1.21 26.50 -20.58
C ARG A 305 1.31 27.73 -19.67
N ASN A 306 0.25 28.06 -18.94
CA ASN A 306 0.23 29.27 -18.12
C ASN A 306 1.08 29.04 -16.85
N VAL A 307 2.28 29.61 -16.85
CA VAL A 307 3.05 29.84 -15.62
C VAL A 307 2.28 30.90 -14.83
N VAL A 308 1.55 30.47 -13.82
CA VAL A 308 0.88 31.40 -12.89
C VAL A 308 1.89 31.78 -11.85
N GLU A 309 2.27 33.06 -11.80
CA GLU A 309 2.98 33.60 -10.63
C GLU A 309 2.00 33.64 -9.47
N LEU A 310 2.37 33.00 -8.36
CA LEU A 310 1.58 33.00 -7.14
C LEU A 310 1.90 34.24 -6.34
N GLU A 311 0.92 35.11 -6.08
CA GLU A 311 1.00 36.11 -5.04
C GLU A 311 0.80 35.44 -3.66
N ALA A 312 1.33 36.06 -2.61
CA ALA A 312 1.19 35.51 -1.27
C ALA A 312 -0.30 35.50 -0.84
N GLY A 313 -0.78 34.38 -0.32
CA GLY A 313 -2.13 34.29 0.22
C GLY A 313 -3.24 33.95 -0.77
N GLU A 314 -2.93 33.41 -1.96
CA GLU A 314 -3.92 33.15 -3.01
C GLU A 314 -4.37 31.69 -3.14
N ALA A 315 -3.54 30.72 -2.75
CA ALA A 315 -3.91 29.31 -2.95
C ALA A 315 -5.06 28.88 -2.04
N ASP A 316 -6.06 28.24 -2.64
CA ASP A 316 -7.23 27.68 -1.91
C ASP A 316 -6.90 26.39 -1.18
N LEU A 317 -5.91 25.63 -1.68
CA LEU A 317 -5.49 24.34 -1.15
C LEU A 317 -3.98 24.15 -1.34
N VAL A 318 -3.30 23.67 -0.31
CA VAL A 318 -1.96 23.09 -0.43
C VAL A 318 -2.12 21.58 -0.56
N LEU A 319 -1.62 20.99 -1.64
CA LEU A 319 -1.74 19.56 -1.90
C LEU A 319 -0.39 19.02 -2.36
N CYS A 320 0.20 18.09 -1.63
CA CYS A 320 1.50 17.54 -1.99
C CYS A 320 1.68 16.09 -1.56
N GLN A 321 2.71 15.44 -2.11
CA GLN A 321 3.15 14.11 -1.72
C GLN A 321 4.42 14.21 -0.86
N ALA A 322 4.43 13.50 0.28
CA ALA A 322 5.62 13.39 1.10
C ALA A 322 6.72 12.61 0.35
N PRO A 323 7.95 13.16 0.24
CA PRO A 323 9.08 12.48 -0.40
C PRO A 323 9.69 11.44 0.55
N VAL A 324 8.94 10.37 0.84
CA VAL A 324 9.30 9.34 1.83
C VAL A 324 10.51 8.54 1.41
N GLU A 325 10.62 8.29 0.12
CA GLU A 325 11.78 7.67 -0.51
C GLU A 325 12.35 8.64 -1.55
N ASP A 326 13.66 8.70 -1.62
CA ASP A 326 14.36 9.35 -2.73
C ASP A 326 14.75 8.25 -3.73
N PRO A 327 13.93 7.99 -4.77
CA PRO A 327 14.19 6.90 -5.70
C PRO A 327 15.49 7.10 -6.50
N LEU A 328 15.92 8.35 -6.64
CA LEU A 328 17.18 8.69 -7.25
C LEU A 328 18.34 8.59 -6.26
N GLY A 329 18.13 8.90 -4.98
CA GLY A 329 19.19 8.90 -3.99
C GLY A 329 20.39 9.73 -4.42
N GLY A 330 21.58 9.19 -4.32
CA GLY A 330 22.80 9.84 -4.81
C GLY A 330 22.82 10.10 -6.32
N TRP A 331 21.93 9.44 -7.10
CA TRP A 331 21.82 9.68 -8.53
C TRP A 331 21.27 11.05 -8.88
N SER A 332 20.49 11.69 -8.00
CA SER A 332 20.02 13.07 -8.21
C SER A 332 21.19 14.03 -8.37
N THR A 333 22.22 13.89 -7.52
CA THR A 333 23.47 14.68 -7.61
C THR A 333 24.23 14.42 -8.90
N VAL A 334 24.39 13.14 -9.28
CA VAL A 334 25.09 12.74 -10.50
C VAL A 334 24.37 13.23 -11.76
N ALA A 335 23.05 13.04 -11.80
CA ALA A 335 22.22 13.50 -12.91
C ALA A 335 22.22 15.04 -13.02
N SER A 336 22.17 15.75 -11.90
CA SER A 336 22.29 17.21 -11.89
C SER A 336 23.62 17.66 -12.51
N ALA A 337 24.75 17.03 -12.13
CA ALA A 337 26.05 17.36 -12.70
C ALA A 337 26.10 17.10 -14.22
N LEU A 338 25.65 15.94 -14.66
CA LEU A 338 25.73 15.53 -16.06
C LEU A 338 24.74 16.29 -16.96
N LEU A 339 23.51 16.50 -16.50
CA LEU A 339 22.43 17.04 -17.31
C LEU A 339 22.30 18.58 -17.18
N LEU A 340 22.57 19.14 -16.01
CA LEU A 340 22.41 20.57 -15.73
C LEU A 340 23.75 21.31 -15.57
N GLY A 341 24.82 20.58 -15.27
CA GLY A 341 26.15 21.11 -15.06
C GLY A 341 26.48 21.42 -13.60
N ALA A 342 27.77 21.67 -13.35
CA ALA A 342 28.37 21.82 -12.02
C ALA A 342 27.70 22.89 -11.10
N LYS A 343 27.14 23.97 -11.68
CA LYS A 343 26.52 25.05 -10.93
C LYS A 343 25.28 24.64 -10.13
N THR A 344 24.69 23.47 -10.46
CA THR A 344 23.51 22.94 -9.79
C THR A 344 23.83 22.00 -8.64
N LEU A 345 25.11 21.64 -8.48
CA LEU A 345 25.56 20.76 -7.41
C LEU A 345 25.33 21.42 -6.05
N ARG A 346 24.60 20.74 -5.18
CA ARG A 346 24.43 21.13 -3.78
C ARG A 346 25.41 20.37 -2.90
N PRO A 347 25.78 20.93 -1.73
CA PRO A 347 26.51 20.17 -0.73
C PRO A 347 25.76 18.87 -0.41
N ILE A 348 26.48 17.75 -0.45
CA ILE A 348 25.90 16.45 -0.18
C ILE A 348 25.71 16.30 1.32
N GLU A 349 24.48 16.30 1.77
CA GLU A 349 24.17 15.93 3.15
C GLU A 349 24.38 14.41 3.32
N THR A 350 25.38 14.06 4.08
CA THR A 350 25.64 12.66 4.46
C THR A 350 24.68 12.28 5.57
N GLY A 351 23.57 11.65 5.25
CA GLY A 351 22.63 11.10 6.23
C GLY A 351 22.99 9.66 6.59
N GLU A 352 23.26 9.41 7.85
CA GLU A 352 23.49 8.06 8.37
C GLU A 352 22.22 7.52 9.04
N GLY A 353 21.71 6.38 8.54
CA GLY A 353 20.62 5.63 9.16
C GLY A 353 19.18 6.03 8.78
N ARG A 354 18.22 5.17 9.17
CA ARG A 354 16.77 5.38 8.89
C ARG A 354 16.20 6.65 9.57
N LEU A 355 16.59 6.89 10.80
CA LEU A 355 16.10 8.05 11.57
C LEU A 355 16.57 9.35 10.94
N ALA A 356 17.84 9.45 10.55
CA ALA A 356 18.36 10.62 9.83
C ALA A 356 17.63 10.89 8.50
N SER A 357 17.17 9.85 7.82
CA SER A 357 16.31 9.99 6.63
C SER A 357 14.94 10.59 6.97
N ARG A 358 14.30 10.18 8.08
CA ARG A 358 13.01 10.71 8.52
C ARG A 358 13.12 12.15 9.05
N GLU A 359 14.21 12.50 9.68
CA GLU A 359 14.50 13.87 10.08
C GLU A 359 14.74 14.80 8.89
N ARG A 360 15.40 14.30 7.84
CA ARG A 360 15.53 15.02 6.57
C ARG A 360 14.16 15.27 5.94
N LEU A 361 13.30 14.25 5.89
CA LEU A 361 11.91 14.36 5.44
C LEU A 361 11.18 15.46 6.23
N LEU A 362 11.24 15.40 7.56
CA LEU A 362 10.61 16.38 8.44
C LEU A 362 11.08 17.81 8.11
N ARG A 363 12.39 18.04 7.99
CA ARG A 363 12.96 19.37 7.66
C ARG A 363 12.53 19.85 6.28
N GLN A 364 12.59 18.97 5.27
CA GLN A 364 12.19 19.31 3.89
C GLN A 364 10.71 19.64 3.81
N LEU A 365 9.88 18.81 4.40
CA LEU A 365 8.44 18.98 4.39
C LEU A 365 8.00 20.22 5.19
N ARG A 366 8.60 20.45 6.37
CA ARG A 366 8.35 21.67 7.16
C ARG A 366 8.66 22.94 6.36
N ALA A 367 9.80 22.99 5.71
CA ALA A 367 10.18 24.13 4.90
C ALA A 367 9.22 24.35 3.71
N ALA A 368 8.75 23.27 3.08
CA ALA A 368 7.76 23.34 2.00
C ALA A 368 6.38 23.79 2.52
N LEU A 369 5.94 23.25 3.66
CA LEU A 369 4.66 23.62 4.27
C LEU A 369 4.65 25.05 4.80
N ILE A 370 5.77 25.58 5.29
CA ILE A 370 5.91 27.02 5.63
C ILE A 370 5.69 27.89 4.37
N GLU A 371 6.27 27.48 3.23
CA GLU A 371 6.05 28.17 1.97
C GLU A 371 4.58 28.04 1.52
N GLY A 372 4.02 26.84 1.63
CA GLY A 372 2.60 26.58 1.38
C GLY A 372 1.68 27.43 2.25
N HIS A 373 2.01 27.57 3.54
CA HIS A 373 1.26 28.39 4.48
C HIS A 373 1.26 29.88 4.08
N ARG A 374 2.42 30.38 3.62
CA ARG A 374 2.53 31.78 3.14
C ARG A 374 1.80 32.01 1.83
N GLY A 375 1.81 31.02 0.93
CA GLY A 375 1.19 31.11 -0.39
C GLY A 375 -0.33 30.81 -0.39
N SER A 376 -0.89 30.29 0.69
CA SER A 376 -2.31 29.92 0.75
C SER A 376 -3.19 31.00 1.39
N ALA A 377 -4.46 31.02 1.05
CA ALA A 377 -5.45 31.95 1.61
C ALA A 377 -5.75 31.60 3.08
N PRO A 378 -6.19 32.60 3.91
CA PRO A 378 -6.69 32.31 5.25
C PRO A 378 -7.78 31.22 5.23
N GLY A 379 -7.68 30.24 6.11
CA GLY A 379 -8.61 29.12 6.16
C GLY A 379 -8.42 28.05 5.07
N ALA A 380 -7.36 28.12 4.26
CA ALA A 380 -7.03 27.08 3.31
C ALA A 380 -6.61 25.79 4.02
N ALA A 381 -6.94 24.65 3.45
CA ALA A 381 -6.46 23.35 3.93
C ALA A 381 -5.07 23.02 3.37
N ALA A 382 -4.32 22.17 4.08
CA ALA A 382 -3.15 21.52 3.53
C ALA A 382 -3.33 20.00 3.62
N VAL A 383 -3.08 19.31 2.52
CA VAL A 383 -3.22 17.86 2.43
C VAL A 383 -1.90 17.25 1.98
N VAL A 384 -1.38 16.35 2.78
CA VAL A 384 -0.13 15.64 2.49
C VAL A 384 -0.41 14.16 2.31
N TYR A 385 -0.21 13.66 1.10
CA TYR A 385 -0.25 12.23 0.81
C TYR A 385 1.08 11.57 1.17
N VAL A 386 1.00 10.47 1.90
CA VAL A 386 2.16 9.69 2.40
C VAL A 386 2.07 8.29 1.82
N PRO A 387 2.82 7.96 0.75
CA PRO A 387 2.75 6.65 0.09
C PRO A 387 3.27 5.49 0.94
N HIS A 388 4.17 5.77 1.89
CA HIS A 388 4.75 4.79 2.82
C HIS A 388 4.63 5.32 4.24
N ALA A 389 3.55 4.94 4.92
CA ALA A 389 3.11 5.52 6.17
C ALA A 389 3.47 4.65 7.39
N ASP A 390 4.77 4.44 7.65
CA ASP A 390 5.22 3.88 8.92
C ASP A 390 5.08 4.91 10.07
N ALA A 391 5.14 4.46 11.31
CA ALA A 391 4.96 5.31 12.48
C ALA A 391 5.91 6.53 12.49
N ALA A 392 7.19 6.34 12.14
CA ALA A 392 8.19 7.42 12.11
C ALA A 392 7.94 8.40 10.94
N THR A 393 7.50 7.90 9.79
CA THR A 393 7.14 8.73 8.63
C THR A 393 5.93 9.58 8.94
N LEU A 394 4.86 8.99 9.50
CA LEU A 394 3.66 9.73 9.91
C LEU A 394 3.99 10.81 10.92
N ALA A 395 4.82 10.49 11.93
CA ALA A 395 5.27 11.47 12.92
C ALA A 395 6.05 12.61 12.25
N ALA A 396 6.99 12.31 11.35
CA ALA A 396 7.75 13.34 10.64
C ALA A 396 6.84 14.26 9.82
N VAL A 397 5.83 13.73 9.12
CA VAL A 397 4.87 14.52 8.34
C VAL A 397 4.00 15.40 9.23
N VAL A 398 3.45 14.84 10.30
CA VAL A 398 2.55 15.58 11.19
C VAL A 398 3.28 16.65 11.99
N LEU A 399 4.48 16.35 12.49
CA LEU A 399 5.32 17.33 13.18
C LEU A 399 5.82 18.43 12.24
N ALA A 400 6.08 18.11 10.96
CA ALA A 400 6.39 19.11 9.96
C ALA A 400 5.23 20.10 9.75
N GLY A 401 3.99 19.58 9.65
CA GLY A 401 2.77 20.39 9.52
C GLY A 401 2.53 21.28 10.73
N ALA A 402 2.61 20.69 11.93
CA ALA A 402 2.43 21.43 13.18
C ALA A 402 3.51 22.52 13.34
N GLY A 403 4.77 22.21 13.03
CA GLY A 403 5.87 23.18 13.06
C GLY A 403 5.81 24.23 11.95
N ALA A 404 5.00 24.04 10.92
CA ALA A 404 4.70 25.01 9.87
C ALA A 404 3.48 25.89 10.19
N GLY A 405 2.78 25.66 11.31
CA GLY A 405 1.63 26.43 11.74
C GLY A 405 0.27 25.86 11.31
N TYR A 406 0.22 24.59 10.92
CA TYR A 406 -1.02 23.89 10.62
C TYR A 406 -1.48 23.05 11.81
N ARG A 407 -2.80 22.92 11.97
CA ARG A 407 -3.40 21.99 12.90
C ARG A 407 -3.83 20.74 12.16
N LEU A 408 -3.39 19.56 12.61
CA LEU A 408 -3.86 18.30 12.07
C LEU A 408 -5.35 18.13 12.35
N ARG A 409 -6.14 17.88 11.30
CA ARG A 409 -7.57 17.60 11.37
C ARG A 409 -7.83 16.11 11.46
N THR A 410 -7.24 15.36 10.55
CA THR A 410 -7.39 13.91 10.50
C THR A 410 -6.25 13.25 9.74
N ILE A 411 -6.04 11.97 10.02
CA ILE A 411 -5.19 11.08 9.23
C ILE A 411 -6.09 9.99 8.67
N LEU A 412 -6.18 9.91 7.34
CA LEU A 412 -6.80 8.80 6.65
C LEU A 412 -5.70 7.77 6.37
N TYR A 413 -5.68 6.71 7.14
CA TYR A 413 -4.66 5.66 7.05
C TYR A 413 -5.26 4.40 6.46
N GLN A 414 -4.53 3.75 5.55
CA GLN A 414 -4.88 2.46 4.98
C GLN A 414 -3.63 1.61 4.77
N ARG A 415 -3.71 0.34 5.15
CA ARG A 415 -2.73 -0.69 4.80
C ARG A 415 -3.11 -1.31 3.45
N ASP A 416 -2.10 -1.75 2.69
CA ASP A 416 -2.26 -2.33 1.35
C ASP A 416 -2.97 -1.40 0.34
N ALA A 417 -2.76 -0.09 0.48
CA ALA A 417 -3.36 0.91 -0.39
C ALA A 417 -2.87 0.82 -1.84
N LEU A 418 -1.72 0.20 -2.07
CA LEU A 418 -1.03 0.11 -3.36
C LEU A 418 -0.79 -1.35 -3.74
N PRO A 419 -1.71 -2.03 -4.47
CA PRO A 419 -1.49 -3.40 -4.91
C PRO A 419 -0.24 -3.47 -5.81
N GLY A 420 0.72 -4.30 -5.44
CA GLY A 420 1.85 -4.68 -6.29
C GLY A 420 3.02 -3.70 -6.39
N ALA A 421 2.98 -2.52 -5.73
CA ALA A 421 4.05 -1.55 -5.85
C ALA A 421 5.25 -1.85 -4.94
N TYR A 422 5.05 -2.32 -3.70
CA TYR A 422 6.12 -2.45 -2.70
C TYR A 422 5.80 -3.53 -1.66
N GLY A 423 5.72 -4.77 -2.03
CA GLY A 423 5.59 -5.89 -1.09
C GLY A 423 4.34 -5.91 -0.20
N ALA A 424 4.01 -7.07 0.34
CA ALA A 424 2.91 -7.22 1.29
C ALA A 424 3.15 -6.35 2.55
N GLY A 425 2.18 -5.52 2.91
CA GLY A 425 2.21 -4.71 4.12
C GLY A 425 2.56 -3.23 3.95
N ALA A 426 2.62 -2.70 2.71
CA ALA A 426 2.76 -1.25 2.51
C ALA A 426 1.50 -0.51 2.97
N ALA A 427 1.68 0.55 3.75
CA ALA A 427 0.61 1.43 4.18
C ALA A 427 0.70 2.78 3.50
N ALA A 428 -0.43 3.40 3.23
CA ALA A 428 -0.50 4.79 2.77
C ALA A 428 -1.37 5.61 3.72
N ALA A 429 -1.10 6.90 3.80
CA ALA A 429 -1.91 7.80 4.58
C ALA A 429 -2.10 9.14 3.87
N THR A 430 -3.17 9.83 4.23
CA THR A 430 -3.39 11.22 3.85
C THR A 430 -3.57 12.03 5.13
N CYS A 431 -2.66 12.96 5.38
CA CYS A 431 -2.73 13.88 6.51
C CYS A 431 -3.42 15.16 6.05
N ASP A 432 -4.56 15.47 6.66
CA ASP A 432 -5.39 16.64 6.39
C ASP A 432 -5.21 17.68 7.51
N PHE A 433 -4.83 18.88 7.14
CA PHE A 433 -4.48 19.96 8.05
C PHE A 433 -5.31 21.22 7.80
N ASP A 434 -5.53 21.98 8.88
CA ASP A 434 -6.19 23.28 8.88
C ASP A 434 -5.20 24.41 9.16
N ARG A 435 -5.33 25.54 8.46
CA ARG A 435 -4.43 26.69 8.58
C ARG A 435 -4.76 27.63 9.76
N ASP A 436 -5.93 27.50 10.37
CA ASP A 436 -6.45 28.50 11.31
C ASP A 436 -5.74 28.56 12.70
N VAL A 437 -4.59 27.87 12.83
CA VAL A 437 -3.80 27.93 14.06
C VAL A 437 -2.75 29.03 13.93
N PRO A 438 -2.75 30.05 14.80
CA PRO A 438 -1.68 31.03 14.84
C PRO A 438 -0.35 30.32 15.05
N LEU A 439 0.70 30.74 14.30
CA LEU A 439 2.06 30.27 14.55
C LEU A 439 2.41 30.63 15.99
N LEU A 440 2.48 29.65 16.85
CA LEU A 440 2.75 29.84 18.28
C LEU A 440 4.19 30.28 18.46
N ARG A 441 4.40 31.54 18.88
CA ARG A 441 5.73 32.11 19.10
C ARG A 441 6.31 31.81 20.48
N ASP A 442 5.48 31.54 21.46
CA ASP A 442 5.89 31.24 22.85
C ASP A 442 5.01 30.16 23.42
N GLN A 443 5.57 28.98 23.70
CA GLN A 443 4.86 27.96 24.47
C GLN A 443 5.75 27.30 25.51
N SER A 444 5.19 27.17 26.71
CA SER A 444 5.66 26.35 27.80
C SER A 444 5.87 24.90 27.32
N SER A 445 6.93 24.27 27.75
CA SER A 445 7.19 22.85 27.51
C SER A 445 5.95 22.01 27.87
N ALA A 446 5.44 21.23 26.93
CA ALA A 446 4.39 20.27 27.24
C ALA A 446 4.92 19.25 28.26
N ASP A 447 4.11 18.96 29.30
CA ASP A 447 4.46 17.94 30.27
C ASP A 447 4.51 16.55 29.58
N GLY A 448 5.62 15.82 29.74
CA GLY A 448 5.78 14.49 29.16
C GLY A 448 4.70 13.51 29.59
N ALA A 449 4.19 13.62 30.82
CA ALA A 449 3.09 12.79 31.31
C ALA A 449 1.79 13.06 30.54
N GLN A 450 1.48 14.32 30.22
CA GLN A 450 0.31 14.68 29.44
C GLN A 450 0.40 14.17 28.00
N ILE A 451 1.59 14.20 27.38
CA ILE A 451 1.85 13.65 26.06
C ILE A 451 1.59 12.13 26.07
N GLU A 452 2.16 11.41 27.04
CA GLU A 452 1.99 9.96 27.14
C GLU A 452 0.54 9.56 27.43
N ASP A 453 -0.18 10.31 28.29
CA ASP A 453 -1.59 10.07 28.55
C ASP A 453 -2.46 10.27 27.32
N ALA A 454 -2.21 11.32 26.52
CA ALA A 454 -2.91 11.55 25.26
C ALA A 454 -2.63 10.43 24.24
N ILE A 455 -1.39 9.96 24.14
CA ILE A 455 -1.03 8.82 23.29
C ILE A 455 -1.79 7.57 23.70
N ARG A 456 -1.77 7.20 24.99
CA ARG A 456 -2.48 6.03 25.53
C ARG A 456 -3.98 6.11 25.27
N GLY A 457 -4.56 7.28 25.54
CA GLY A 457 -5.99 7.55 25.28
C GLY A 457 -6.34 7.33 23.84
N GLY A 458 -5.59 7.94 22.91
CA GLY A 458 -5.84 7.81 21.48
C GLY A 458 -5.76 6.38 20.95
N VAL A 459 -4.76 5.59 21.40
CA VAL A 459 -4.62 4.19 21.00
C VAL A 459 -5.73 3.32 21.58
N ARG A 460 -6.13 3.58 22.84
CA ARG A 460 -7.25 2.89 23.47
C ARG A 460 -8.58 3.18 22.75
N ASP A 461 -8.85 4.43 22.44
CA ASP A 461 -10.07 4.83 21.73
C ASP A 461 -10.12 4.23 20.32
N ALA A 462 -8.97 4.17 19.63
CA ALA A 462 -8.87 3.50 18.33
C ALA A 462 -9.16 2.01 18.41
N PHE A 463 -8.67 1.33 19.47
CA PHE A 463 -9.00 -0.07 19.71
C PHE A 463 -10.50 -0.26 19.95
N LEU A 464 -11.11 0.56 20.81
CA LEU A 464 -12.54 0.47 21.11
C LEU A 464 -13.40 0.75 19.87
N ALA A 465 -12.97 1.69 19.03
CA ALA A 465 -13.66 2.00 17.78
C ALA A 465 -13.57 0.85 16.76
N ARG A 466 -12.44 0.16 16.67
CA ARG A 466 -12.27 -0.94 15.72
C ARG A 466 -12.71 -2.30 16.23
N GLY A 467 -12.60 -2.54 17.53
CA GLY A 467 -12.81 -3.86 18.14
C GLY A 467 -11.75 -4.90 17.72
N GLU A 468 -10.56 -4.45 17.29
CA GLU A 468 -9.48 -5.27 16.76
C GLU A 468 -8.13 -4.81 17.29
N PRO A 469 -7.09 -5.68 17.32
CA PRO A 469 -5.73 -5.28 17.67
C PRO A 469 -5.25 -4.11 16.81
N ILE A 470 -4.72 -3.07 17.44
CA ILE A 470 -4.21 -1.86 16.76
C ILE A 470 -2.73 -2.04 16.45
N ARG A 471 -2.38 -2.17 15.19
CA ARG A 471 -0.99 -2.25 14.73
C ARG A 471 -0.23 -0.97 15.00
N GLU A 472 1.09 -1.05 15.10
CA GLU A 472 1.96 0.07 15.51
C GLU A 472 1.77 1.33 14.66
N ASP A 473 1.66 1.19 13.34
CA ASP A 473 1.47 2.35 12.43
C ASP A 473 0.13 3.03 12.65
N LEU A 474 -0.92 2.25 12.84
CA LEU A 474 -2.25 2.77 13.15
C LEU A 474 -2.30 3.37 14.56
N ALA A 475 -1.58 2.77 15.51
CA ALA A 475 -1.41 3.34 16.85
C ALA A 475 -0.72 4.70 16.80
N ALA A 476 0.31 4.85 15.97
CA ALA A 476 0.96 6.15 15.75
C ALA A 476 0.00 7.16 15.12
N SER A 477 -0.80 6.76 14.13
CA SER A 477 -1.85 7.61 13.56
C SER A 477 -2.86 8.08 14.61
N ALA A 478 -3.35 7.18 15.46
CA ALA A 478 -4.29 7.49 16.52
C ALA A 478 -3.66 8.41 17.59
N ALA A 479 -2.42 8.14 17.98
CA ALA A 479 -1.66 8.96 18.92
C ALA A 479 -1.49 10.39 18.43
N LEU A 480 -1.06 10.58 17.17
CA LEU A 480 -0.87 11.90 16.56
C LEU A 480 -2.19 12.68 16.47
N GLN A 481 -3.30 12.03 16.16
CA GLN A 481 -4.63 12.65 16.16
C GLN A 481 -5.06 13.05 17.57
N ALA A 482 -4.80 12.21 18.59
CA ALA A 482 -5.09 12.52 19.98
C ALA A 482 -4.25 13.71 20.50
N LEU A 483 -2.96 13.75 20.15
CA LEU A 483 -2.07 14.89 20.47
C LEU A 483 -2.54 16.18 19.82
N SER A 484 -3.06 16.11 18.58
CA SER A 484 -3.65 17.28 17.92
C SER A 484 -4.91 17.77 18.63
N ALA A 485 -5.80 16.85 18.98
CA ALA A 485 -7.03 17.15 19.70
C ALA A 485 -6.75 17.78 21.08
N ALA A 486 -5.70 17.32 21.76
CA ALA A 486 -5.23 17.87 23.04
C ALA A 486 -4.38 19.15 22.91
N ALA A 487 -4.16 19.68 21.69
CA ALA A 487 -3.28 20.82 21.41
C ALA A 487 -1.82 20.62 21.84
N LEU A 488 -1.34 19.38 21.91
CA LEU A 488 0.02 19.00 22.32
C LEU A 488 1.01 18.85 21.14
N LEU A 489 0.53 18.81 19.90
CA LEU A 489 1.40 18.65 18.72
C LEU A 489 2.30 19.86 18.47
N ALA A 490 1.78 21.08 18.58
CA ALA A 490 2.57 22.28 18.30
C ALA A 490 3.69 22.48 19.34
N PRO A 491 3.46 22.34 20.66
CA PRO A 491 4.51 22.33 21.65
C PRO A 491 5.60 21.28 21.36
N LEU A 492 5.19 20.06 21.02
CA LEU A 492 6.11 18.96 20.69
C LEU A 492 6.93 19.25 19.43
N ALA A 493 6.30 19.78 18.37
CA ALA A 493 6.97 20.13 17.11
C ALA A 493 7.97 21.27 17.22
N LEU A 494 7.83 22.11 18.26
CA LEU A 494 8.72 23.26 18.52
C LEU A 494 9.71 22.97 19.66
N ALA A 495 9.57 21.83 20.35
CA ALA A 495 10.45 21.45 21.43
C ALA A 495 11.92 21.31 20.97
N ARG A 496 12.83 21.91 21.71
CA ARG A 496 14.28 21.73 21.53
C ARG A 496 14.85 21.29 22.88
N ALA A 497 14.95 19.98 23.07
CA ALA A 497 15.49 19.42 24.31
C ALA A 497 16.89 18.87 24.07
N GLY A 498 17.92 19.52 24.58
CA GLY A 498 19.26 18.94 24.76
C GLY A 498 19.94 18.28 23.57
N GLY A 499 19.60 18.66 22.32
CA GLY A 499 20.15 18.04 21.10
C GLY A 499 19.33 16.88 20.54
N VAL A 500 18.23 16.49 21.18
CA VAL A 500 17.28 15.48 20.70
C VAL A 500 16.30 16.14 19.72
N SER A 501 16.03 15.49 18.61
CA SER A 501 15.06 15.99 17.62
C SER A 501 13.62 15.82 18.10
N GLU A 502 12.71 16.66 17.60
CA GLU A 502 11.27 16.54 17.86
C GLU A 502 10.69 15.17 17.44
N LEU A 503 11.27 14.56 16.42
CA LEU A 503 10.88 13.23 15.97
C LEU A 503 11.31 12.14 16.97
N GLU A 504 12.56 12.19 17.44
CA GLU A 504 13.05 11.29 18.48
C GLU A 504 12.25 11.45 19.76
N LEU A 505 11.95 12.69 20.17
CA LEU A 505 11.16 12.98 21.35
C LEU A 505 9.76 12.37 21.25
N PHE A 506 9.07 12.50 20.10
CA PHE A 506 7.79 11.85 19.88
C PHE A 506 7.92 10.32 19.99
N LEU A 507 8.90 9.71 19.30
CA LEU A 507 9.07 8.27 19.27
C LEU A 507 9.40 7.69 20.66
N ASP A 508 10.12 8.45 21.50
CA ASP A 508 10.41 8.07 22.87
C ASP A 508 9.15 8.11 23.75
N HIS A 509 8.35 9.18 23.67
CA HIS A 509 7.07 9.24 24.37
C HIS A 509 6.10 8.16 23.87
N PHE A 510 6.08 7.89 22.57
CA PHE A 510 5.24 6.85 21.98
C PHE A 510 5.61 5.46 22.51
N ARG A 511 6.90 5.13 22.53
CA ARG A 511 7.38 3.87 23.12
C ARG A 511 7.12 3.77 24.63
N SER A 512 7.36 4.86 25.36
CA SER A 512 7.11 4.94 26.80
C SER A 512 5.63 4.75 27.12
N ALA A 513 4.74 5.44 26.39
CA ALA A 513 3.30 5.38 26.59
C ALA A 513 2.73 3.98 26.34
N LEU A 514 3.29 3.25 25.37
CA LEU A 514 2.84 1.91 24.96
C LEU A 514 3.67 0.77 25.55
N ALA A 515 4.63 1.08 26.42
CA ALA A 515 5.38 0.05 27.15
C ALA A 515 4.43 -0.80 28.01
N ASP A 516 4.63 -2.11 27.97
CA ASP A 516 3.79 -3.08 28.69
C ASP A 516 3.84 -2.82 30.19
N GLY A 517 2.74 -2.42 30.78
CA GLY A 517 2.63 -2.10 32.19
C GLY A 517 1.23 -2.36 32.73
N ARG A 518 1.14 -2.96 33.93
CA ARG A 518 -0.12 -3.25 34.63
C ARG A 518 -1.03 -2.02 34.87
N ARG A 519 -0.48 -0.82 34.71
CA ARG A 519 -1.21 0.46 34.91
C ARG A 519 -1.90 1.00 33.66
N ASN A 520 -1.57 0.51 32.46
CA ASN A 520 -1.95 1.19 31.21
C ASN A 520 -3.20 0.61 30.53
N GLY A 521 -3.68 -0.58 30.96
CA GLY A 521 -4.82 -1.25 30.31
C GLY A 521 -4.56 -1.71 28.86
N LEU A 522 -3.42 -1.32 28.27
CA LEU A 522 -2.95 -1.75 26.97
C LEU A 522 -1.98 -2.91 27.10
N GLN A 523 -2.11 -3.92 26.26
CA GLN A 523 -1.21 -5.05 26.18
C GLN A 523 -0.61 -5.12 24.78
N LYS A 524 0.72 -5.23 24.70
CA LYS A 524 1.44 -5.50 23.45
C LYS A 524 1.26 -6.97 23.08
N VAL A 525 0.90 -7.23 21.83
CA VAL A 525 0.79 -8.57 21.24
C VAL A 525 1.61 -8.65 19.96
N ILE A 526 2.12 -9.82 19.65
CA ILE A 526 2.84 -10.09 18.40
C ILE A 526 1.87 -10.82 17.47
N LEU A 527 1.55 -10.22 16.32
CA LEU A 527 0.66 -10.80 15.31
C LEU A 527 1.41 -11.74 14.37
N SER A 528 2.68 -11.43 14.07
CA SER A 528 3.56 -12.23 13.22
C SER A 528 5.00 -12.14 13.73
N THR A 529 5.77 -13.22 13.57
CA THR A 529 7.19 -13.27 13.98
C THR A 529 8.16 -13.04 12.82
N ASP A 530 7.70 -13.15 11.57
CA ASP A 530 8.55 -12.97 10.38
C ASP A 530 7.75 -12.35 9.20
N PRO A 531 7.86 -11.03 8.99
CA PRO A 531 8.49 -10.02 9.87
C PRO A 531 7.74 -9.83 11.20
N GLU A 532 8.44 -9.37 12.22
CA GLU A 532 7.82 -9.06 13.52
C GLU A 532 6.79 -7.94 13.35
N GLU A 533 5.55 -8.27 13.66
CA GLU A 533 4.43 -7.35 13.59
C GLU A 533 3.81 -7.16 14.97
N ILE A 534 3.90 -5.92 15.48
CA ILE A 534 3.44 -5.53 16.81
C ILE A 534 2.04 -4.91 16.70
N ALA A 535 1.18 -5.29 17.66
CA ALA A 535 -0.11 -4.65 17.86
C ALA A 535 -0.41 -4.44 19.34
N TYR A 536 -1.43 -3.62 19.61
CA TYR A 536 -1.88 -3.29 20.96
C TYR A 536 -3.33 -3.66 21.13
N VAL A 537 -3.67 -4.27 22.26
CA VAL A 537 -5.02 -4.66 22.66
C VAL A 537 -5.37 -4.05 24.00
N VAL A 538 -6.66 -3.76 24.22
CA VAL A 538 -7.15 -3.33 25.52
C VAL A 538 -7.61 -4.56 26.29
N LYS A 539 -7.12 -4.71 27.53
CA LYS A 539 -7.58 -5.78 28.42
C LYS A 539 -9.04 -5.58 28.78
N ASP A 540 -9.76 -6.67 28.84
CA ASP A 540 -11.16 -6.72 29.31
C ASP A 540 -12.17 -5.92 28.45
N ALA A 541 -11.85 -5.59 27.18
CA ALA A 541 -12.78 -4.97 26.25
C ALA A 541 -13.60 -6.04 25.53
N SER A 542 -14.68 -6.50 26.18
CA SER A 542 -15.49 -7.63 25.66
C SER A 542 -16.63 -7.23 24.72
N ASP A 543 -16.98 -5.94 24.60
CA ASP A 543 -18.29 -5.55 24.06
C ASP A 543 -18.26 -4.80 22.71
N THR A 544 -17.10 -4.78 22.03
CA THR A 544 -16.98 -4.05 20.75
C THR A 544 -17.10 -4.98 19.54
N SER A 545 -18.08 -4.69 18.66
CA SER A 545 -18.18 -5.41 17.38
C SER A 545 -16.94 -5.15 16.52
N PRO A 546 -16.19 -6.18 16.11
CA PRO A 546 -15.01 -6.03 15.28
C PRO A 546 -15.28 -5.26 13.98
N LEU A 547 -14.31 -4.50 13.52
CA LEU A 547 -14.40 -3.78 12.25
C LEU A 547 -14.66 -4.73 11.08
N ASP A 548 -14.03 -5.89 11.07
CA ASP A 548 -14.22 -6.92 10.07
C ASP A 548 -15.69 -7.33 9.91
N ASP A 549 -16.43 -7.48 11.02
CA ASP A 549 -17.86 -7.78 11.02
C ASP A 549 -18.69 -6.66 10.39
N ARG A 550 -18.33 -5.41 10.68
CA ARG A 550 -19.01 -4.22 10.15
C ARG A 550 -18.73 -4.02 8.66
N VAL A 551 -17.49 -4.30 8.22
CA VAL A 551 -17.08 -4.20 6.82
C VAL A 551 -17.79 -5.26 5.98
N GLU A 552 -17.85 -6.51 6.44
CA GLU A 552 -18.58 -7.57 5.76
C GLU A 552 -20.04 -7.17 5.53
N TRP A 553 -20.70 -6.64 6.57
CA TRP A 553 -22.06 -6.19 6.48
C TRP A 553 -22.25 -4.98 5.57
N ALA A 554 -21.29 -4.05 5.59
CA ALA A 554 -21.28 -2.88 4.72
C ALA A 554 -21.16 -3.27 3.23
N VAL A 555 -20.25 -4.18 2.88
CA VAL A 555 -20.08 -4.67 1.52
C VAL A 555 -21.34 -5.39 1.03
N TRP A 556 -21.88 -6.30 1.85
CA TRP A 556 -23.14 -6.95 1.55
C TRP A 556 -24.28 -5.95 1.34
N GLY A 557 -24.38 -4.92 2.22
CA GLY A 557 -25.40 -3.88 2.13
C GLY A 557 -25.29 -3.06 0.85
N VAL A 558 -24.09 -2.65 0.45
CA VAL A 558 -23.86 -1.92 -0.81
C VAL A 558 -24.22 -2.78 -2.03
N LEU A 559 -23.83 -4.05 -2.04
CA LEU A 559 -24.16 -5.00 -3.10
C LEU A 559 -25.69 -5.26 -3.18
N SER A 560 -26.36 -5.39 -2.02
CA SER A 560 -27.81 -5.61 -1.96
C SER A 560 -28.62 -4.40 -2.44
N ALA A 561 -28.10 -3.19 -2.23
CA ALA A 561 -28.76 -1.95 -2.65
C ALA A 561 -28.53 -1.58 -4.11
N THR A 562 -27.65 -2.31 -4.81
CA THR A 562 -27.28 -2.00 -6.21
C THR A 562 -27.49 -3.23 -7.09
N ARG A 563 -28.04 -3.02 -8.30
CA ARG A 563 -28.20 -4.10 -9.26
C ARG A 563 -26.82 -4.56 -9.78
N GLU A 564 -25.99 -3.61 -10.17
CA GLU A 564 -24.63 -3.80 -10.63
C GLU A 564 -23.78 -2.57 -10.30
N VAL A 565 -22.51 -2.79 -9.96
CA VAL A 565 -21.60 -1.73 -9.56
C VAL A 565 -20.17 -2.03 -10.03
N ASP A 566 -19.44 -1.02 -10.50
CA ASP A 566 -18.02 -1.14 -10.79
C ASP A 566 -17.18 -1.16 -9.50
N THR A 567 -15.97 -1.71 -9.57
CA THR A 567 -15.07 -1.85 -8.41
C THR A 567 -14.77 -0.53 -7.73
N ARG A 568 -14.52 0.54 -8.50
CA ARG A 568 -14.20 1.87 -7.96
C ARG A 568 -15.37 2.45 -7.15
N SER A 569 -16.56 2.36 -7.72
CA SER A 569 -17.79 2.83 -7.05
C SER A 569 -18.12 2.01 -5.81
N LEU A 570 -17.91 0.69 -5.84
CA LEU A 570 -18.13 -0.20 -4.72
C LEU A 570 -17.19 0.14 -3.56
N LEU A 571 -15.88 0.27 -3.84
CA LEU A 571 -14.89 0.69 -2.85
C LEU A 571 -15.22 2.06 -2.27
N LYS A 572 -15.54 3.05 -3.13
CA LYS A 572 -15.91 4.41 -2.69
C LYS A 572 -17.10 4.41 -1.75
N ARG A 573 -18.16 3.65 -2.06
CA ARG A 573 -19.35 3.55 -1.23
C ARG A 573 -19.07 2.85 0.10
N THR A 574 -18.26 1.79 0.07
CA THR A 574 -17.87 1.07 1.29
C THR A 574 -17.03 1.96 2.20
N TYR A 575 -16.00 2.63 1.68
CA TYR A 575 -15.18 3.54 2.47
C TYR A 575 -15.97 4.73 3.06
N ALA A 576 -17.01 5.20 2.37
CA ALA A 576 -17.86 6.29 2.85
C ALA A 576 -18.62 5.96 4.15
N LEU A 577 -18.74 4.67 4.50
CA LEU A 577 -19.38 4.21 5.74
C LEU A 577 -18.43 4.20 6.94
N PHE A 578 -17.10 4.32 6.70
CA PHE A 578 -16.08 4.26 7.75
C PHE A 578 -15.26 5.55 7.76
N ARG A 579 -14.83 5.98 8.96
CA ARG A 579 -14.13 7.26 9.14
C ARG A 579 -12.88 7.10 9.99
N GLY A 580 -11.86 7.88 9.67
CA GLY A 580 -10.63 7.97 10.47
C GLY A 580 -10.01 6.60 10.73
N VAL A 581 -9.83 6.26 12.00
CA VAL A 581 -9.23 4.99 12.45
C VAL A 581 -10.06 3.75 12.10
N GLU A 582 -11.34 3.90 11.78
CA GLU A 582 -12.23 2.81 11.36
C GLU A 582 -12.09 2.47 9.87
N THR A 583 -11.24 3.15 9.11
CA THR A 583 -11.00 2.83 7.69
C THR A 583 -10.51 1.38 7.56
N PRO A 584 -11.25 0.53 6.83
CA PRO A 584 -10.86 -0.88 6.68
C PRO A 584 -9.72 -1.05 5.67
N ASP A 585 -8.97 -2.13 5.80
CA ASP A 585 -7.98 -2.52 4.81
C ASP A 585 -8.66 -2.87 3.48
N ARG A 586 -8.07 -2.47 2.37
CA ARG A 586 -8.61 -2.74 1.03
C ARG A 586 -8.78 -4.23 0.76
N GLU A 587 -7.80 -5.02 1.17
CA GLU A 587 -7.83 -6.47 1.02
C GLU A 587 -9.04 -7.12 1.71
N LEU A 588 -9.43 -6.63 2.90
CA LEU A 588 -10.63 -7.10 3.58
C LEU A 588 -11.89 -6.83 2.75
N ILE A 589 -12.02 -5.62 2.20
CA ILE A 589 -13.16 -5.26 1.34
C ILE A 589 -13.18 -6.16 0.09
N GLU A 590 -12.04 -6.34 -0.58
CA GLU A 590 -11.92 -7.16 -1.79
C GLU A 590 -12.24 -8.64 -1.51
N ARG A 591 -11.84 -9.19 -0.37
CA ARG A 591 -12.22 -10.55 0.07
C ARG A 591 -13.72 -10.65 0.35
N CYS A 592 -14.32 -9.64 0.97
CA CYS A 592 -15.76 -9.60 1.15
C CYS A 592 -16.49 -9.55 -0.20
N ILE A 593 -16.00 -8.73 -1.15
CA ILE A 593 -16.56 -8.68 -2.52
C ILE A 593 -16.46 -10.07 -3.18
N ALA A 594 -15.28 -10.68 -3.18
CA ALA A 594 -15.06 -12.00 -3.77
C ALA A 594 -15.95 -13.09 -3.14
N SER A 595 -16.30 -12.94 -1.85
CA SER A 595 -17.14 -13.90 -1.14
C SER A 595 -18.65 -13.72 -1.40
N TYR A 596 -19.11 -12.49 -1.64
CA TYR A 596 -20.55 -12.17 -1.76
C TYR A 596 -20.99 -11.85 -3.18
N ALA A 597 -20.07 -11.56 -4.10
CA ALA A 597 -20.43 -11.07 -5.41
C ALA A 597 -19.94 -11.97 -6.54
N VAL A 598 -20.66 -11.91 -7.64
CA VAL A 598 -20.25 -12.47 -8.92
C VAL A 598 -19.95 -11.33 -9.90
N GLN A 599 -18.92 -11.51 -10.73
CA GLN A 599 -18.52 -10.53 -11.73
C GLN A 599 -19.23 -10.84 -13.05
N SER A 600 -19.83 -9.80 -13.67
CA SER A 600 -20.38 -9.88 -15.00
C SER A 600 -19.27 -9.92 -16.08
N GLU A 601 -19.63 -10.27 -17.32
CA GLU A 601 -18.73 -10.23 -18.48
C GLU A 601 -18.13 -8.83 -18.72
N GLU A 602 -18.84 -7.79 -18.32
CA GLU A 602 -18.40 -6.39 -18.40
C GLU A 602 -17.49 -5.96 -17.23
N GLY A 603 -17.13 -6.89 -16.34
CA GLY A 603 -16.28 -6.60 -15.17
C GLY A 603 -17.01 -5.90 -14.01
N ARG A 604 -18.35 -5.87 -14.02
CA ARG A 604 -19.17 -5.28 -12.94
C ARG A 604 -19.55 -6.33 -11.91
N TRP A 605 -19.73 -5.89 -10.66
CA TRP A 605 -20.09 -6.74 -9.54
C TRP A 605 -21.59 -6.70 -9.25
N ARG A 606 -22.20 -7.84 -8.99
CA ARG A 606 -23.54 -7.98 -8.46
C ARG A 606 -23.57 -8.97 -7.30
N LEU A 607 -24.50 -8.80 -6.38
CA LEU A 607 -24.71 -9.78 -5.30
C LEU A 607 -25.00 -11.16 -5.91
N ALA A 608 -24.37 -12.20 -5.39
CA ALA A 608 -24.70 -13.57 -5.78
C ALA A 608 -26.16 -13.88 -5.38
N ASP A 609 -26.88 -14.59 -6.24
CA ASP A 609 -28.31 -14.87 -6.02
C ASP A 609 -28.56 -15.66 -4.72
N VAL A 610 -27.62 -16.53 -4.35
CA VAL A 610 -27.64 -17.27 -3.08
C VAL A 610 -27.46 -16.37 -1.85
N ASP A 611 -26.90 -15.19 -2.03
CA ASP A 611 -26.64 -14.22 -0.96
C ASP A 611 -27.76 -13.17 -0.81
N ALA A 612 -28.80 -13.24 -1.61
CA ALA A 612 -30.01 -12.47 -1.36
C ALA A 612 -30.59 -12.83 0.02
N LEU A 613 -31.00 -11.82 0.78
CA LEU A 613 -31.46 -12.00 2.18
C LEU A 613 -32.50 -13.12 2.31
N VAL A 614 -33.48 -13.13 1.41
CA VAL A 614 -34.56 -14.15 1.40
C VAL A 614 -34.00 -15.55 1.17
N ALA A 615 -33.06 -15.69 0.23
CA ALA A 615 -32.42 -16.98 -0.10
C ALA A 615 -31.58 -17.49 1.11
N ARG A 616 -30.83 -16.59 1.76
CA ARG A 616 -30.01 -16.95 2.94
C ARG A 616 -30.88 -17.29 4.15
N GLN A 617 -31.94 -16.56 4.36
CA GLN A 617 -32.90 -16.86 5.44
C GLN A 617 -33.59 -18.22 5.21
N ALA A 618 -33.98 -18.51 3.99
CA ALA A 618 -34.56 -19.83 3.64
C ALA A 618 -33.53 -20.96 3.82
N SER A 619 -32.29 -20.76 3.39
CA SER A 619 -31.24 -21.76 3.58
C SER A 619 -30.88 -21.98 5.05
N GLN A 620 -30.84 -20.93 5.88
CA GLN A 620 -30.63 -21.03 7.32
C GLN A 620 -31.79 -21.79 7.98
N ALA A 621 -33.03 -21.46 7.63
CA ALA A 621 -34.22 -22.17 8.15
C ALA A 621 -34.19 -23.66 7.77
N GLN A 622 -33.69 -23.99 6.55
CA GLN A 622 -33.54 -25.39 6.14
C GLN A 622 -32.51 -26.15 7.00
N VAL A 623 -31.34 -25.56 7.26
CA VAL A 623 -30.32 -26.18 8.13
C VAL A 623 -30.87 -26.38 9.55
N VAL A 624 -31.58 -25.37 10.09
CA VAL A 624 -32.18 -25.50 11.42
C VAL A 624 -33.26 -26.60 11.46
N ALA A 625 -34.12 -26.70 10.44
CA ALA A 625 -35.10 -27.78 10.33
C ALA A 625 -34.45 -29.16 10.24
N ASP A 626 -33.39 -29.30 9.43
CA ASP A 626 -32.63 -30.55 9.32
C ASP A 626 -31.95 -30.92 10.67
N LEU A 627 -31.51 -29.93 11.46
CA LEU A 627 -30.98 -30.13 12.82
C LEU A 627 -32.07 -30.56 13.80
N ILE A 628 -33.31 -30.04 13.70
CA ILE A 628 -34.43 -30.46 14.53
C ILE A 628 -34.71 -31.93 14.30
N ASP A 629 -34.79 -32.34 13.01
CA ASP A 629 -35.08 -33.71 12.65
C ASP A 629 -34.00 -34.71 13.08
N ALA A 630 -32.74 -34.32 12.90
CA ALA A 630 -31.62 -35.13 13.33
C ALA A 630 -31.57 -35.28 14.85
N GLY A 631 -31.80 -34.18 15.60
CA GLY A 631 -31.88 -34.22 17.06
C GLY A 631 -32.92 -35.22 17.55
N HIS A 632 -34.13 -35.18 16.99
CA HIS A 632 -35.19 -36.11 17.32
C HIS A 632 -34.83 -37.58 16.97
N ARG A 633 -34.26 -37.80 15.78
CA ARG A 633 -33.83 -39.16 15.36
C ARG A 633 -32.75 -39.75 16.27
N LEU A 634 -31.86 -38.89 16.76
CA LEU A 634 -30.77 -39.27 17.66
C LEU A 634 -31.22 -39.39 19.13
N GLY A 635 -32.49 -39.12 19.42
CA GLY A 635 -33.07 -39.26 20.75
C GLY A 635 -32.90 -38.03 21.66
N PHE A 636 -32.46 -36.92 21.13
CA PHE A 636 -32.38 -35.66 21.86
C PHE A 636 -33.69 -34.89 21.81
N LYS A 637 -33.92 -34.09 22.82
CA LYS A 637 -34.88 -32.98 22.78
C LYS A 637 -34.25 -31.79 22.11
N VAL A 638 -35.04 -30.99 21.40
CA VAL A 638 -34.58 -29.88 20.62
C VAL A 638 -35.15 -28.56 21.15
N HIS A 639 -34.35 -27.53 21.16
CA HIS A 639 -34.77 -26.16 21.41
C HIS A 639 -34.29 -25.25 20.28
N VAL A 640 -35.20 -24.39 19.77
CA VAL A 640 -34.88 -23.36 18.76
C VAL A 640 -35.00 -21.99 19.41
N GLY A 641 -34.08 -21.09 19.17
CA GLY A 641 -34.13 -19.75 19.75
C GLY A 641 -35.31 -18.91 19.27
N ARG A 642 -35.79 -17.98 20.11
CA ARG A 642 -36.99 -17.16 19.86
C ARG A 642 -36.94 -16.42 18.51
N ASP A 643 -35.79 -15.94 18.10
CA ASP A 643 -35.60 -15.18 16.85
C ASP A 643 -35.92 -16.04 15.62
N LEU A 644 -35.70 -17.35 15.70
CA LEU A 644 -35.92 -18.31 14.61
C LEU A 644 -37.28 -19.02 14.70
N GLN A 645 -37.88 -19.10 15.90
CA GLN A 645 -39.10 -19.87 16.10
C GLN A 645 -40.23 -19.47 15.15
N ARG A 646 -40.37 -18.17 14.83
CA ARG A 646 -41.44 -17.64 13.97
C ARG A 646 -41.09 -17.68 12.48
N ARG A 647 -39.89 -18.16 12.08
CA ARG A 647 -39.53 -18.28 10.67
C ARG A 647 -40.31 -19.40 10.02
N ALA A 648 -40.63 -19.20 8.74
CA ALA A 648 -41.32 -20.19 7.96
C ALA A 648 -40.50 -21.50 7.88
N ALA A 649 -41.10 -22.62 8.10
CA ALA A 649 -40.52 -23.93 7.88
C ALA A 649 -40.24 -24.12 6.37
N PRO A 650 -39.16 -24.80 5.99
CA PRO A 650 -38.89 -25.14 4.59
C PRO A 650 -39.99 -25.99 3.98
N ALA A 651 -40.14 -25.93 2.64
CA ALA A 651 -41.17 -26.69 1.92
C ALA A 651 -41.10 -28.20 2.21
N SER A 652 -39.91 -28.76 2.42
CA SER A 652 -39.68 -30.14 2.79
C SER A 652 -40.26 -30.57 4.16
N HIS A 653 -40.60 -29.57 5.01
CA HIS A 653 -41.11 -29.82 6.38
C HIS A 653 -42.51 -29.24 6.61
N GLN A 654 -43.14 -28.61 5.62
CA GLN A 654 -44.43 -27.92 5.75
C GLN A 654 -45.58 -28.84 6.10
N GLU A 655 -45.49 -30.12 5.77
CA GLU A 655 -46.48 -31.13 6.21
C GLU A 655 -46.51 -31.35 7.74
N ARG A 656 -45.42 -31.00 8.43
CA ARG A 656 -45.25 -31.15 9.88
C ARG A 656 -45.49 -29.85 10.67
N GLY A 657 -45.32 -28.70 10.00
CA GLY A 657 -45.52 -27.38 10.59
C GLY A 657 -45.17 -26.26 9.62
N HIS A 658 -45.84 -25.10 9.76
CA HIS A 658 -45.60 -23.92 8.93
C HIS A 658 -44.44 -23.04 9.42
N THR A 659 -44.05 -23.20 10.70
CA THR A 659 -42.96 -22.46 11.33
C THR A 659 -41.99 -23.41 12.02
N LEU A 660 -40.74 -22.95 12.26
CA LEU A 660 -39.73 -23.78 12.92
C LEU A 660 -40.12 -24.22 14.33
N VAL A 661 -40.90 -23.39 15.06
CA VAL A 661 -41.39 -23.78 16.39
C VAL A 661 -42.40 -24.91 16.33
N GLU A 662 -43.15 -25.03 15.23
CA GLU A 662 -44.15 -26.11 15.07
C GLU A 662 -43.49 -27.44 14.78
N LEU A 663 -42.23 -27.47 14.34
CA LEU A 663 -41.44 -28.69 14.20
C LEU A 663 -40.96 -29.27 15.53
N MET A 664 -40.99 -28.47 16.61
CA MET A 664 -40.72 -28.90 17.99
C MET A 664 -41.96 -29.61 18.60
N THR A 665 -41.76 -30.54 19.50
CA THR A 665 -42.83 -31.17 20.28
C THR A 665 -43.41 -30.21 21.32
N ASP A 666 -44.67 -30.45 21.79
CA ASP A 666 -45.31 -29.62 22.81
C ASP A 666 -44.48 -29.58 24.12
N ALA A 667 -43.89 -30.69 24.50
CA ALA A 667 -43.03 -30.76 25.67
C ALA A 667 -41.76 -29.86 25.54
N GLU A 668 -41.21 -29.77 24.35
CA GLU A 668 -40.01 -28.92 24.06
C GLU A 668 -40.33 -27.44 24.03
N ARG A 669 -41.53 -27.07 23.53
CA ARG A 669 -42.01 -25.70 23.52
C ARG A 669 -42.24 -25.18 24.95
N LEU A 670 -42.63 -26.06 25.89
CA LEU A 670 -42.91 -25.69 27.29
C LEU A 670 -41.66 -25.76 28.19
N SER A 671 -40.64 -26.56 27.86
CA SER A 671 -39.47 -26.81 28.72
C SER A 671 -38.15 -26.79 27.93
N GLY A 672 -37.49 -25.69 27.81
CA GLY A 672 -36.14 -25.60 27.20
C GLY A 672 -35.01 -26.09 28.13
N PRO A 673 -33.74 -26.04 27.67
CA PRO A 673 -32.58 -26.50 28.45
C PRO A 673 -32.16 -25.50 29.56
N ALA A 674 -33.15 -25.02 30.37
CA ALA A 674 -33.02 -23.95 31.36
C ALA A 674 -31.98 -24.22 32.45
N LYS A 675 -31.60 -25.49 32.70
CA LYS A 675 -30.64 -25.87 33.75
C LYS A 675 -29.17 -25.65 33.37
N SER A 676 -28.87 -25.35 32.10
CA SER A 676 -27.51 -25.21 31.59
C SER A 676 -27.09 -23.78 31.33
N VAL A 677 -27.91 -22.78 31.64
CA VAL A 677 -27.64 -21.36 31.35
C VAL A 677 -27.40 -20.61 32.64
N ARG A 678 -26.23 -20.00 32.78
CA ARG A 678 -25.95 -19.01 33.82
C ARG A 678 -26.16 -17.63 33.23
N GLY A 679 -27.28 -17.02 33.42
CA GLY A 679 -27.56 -15.66 32.92
C GLY A 679 -29.04 -15.38 32.76
N PRO A 680 -29.43 -14.20 32.24
CA PRO A 680 -30.82 -13.89 32.01
C PRO A 680 -31.45 -14.93 31.07
N ALA A 681 -32.70 -15.24 31.30
CA ALA A 681 -33.48 -16.23 30.51
C ALA A 681 -33.49 -15.91 29.00
N ASP A 682 -33.11 -14.69 28.62
CA ASP A 682 -33.06 -14.23 27.25
C ASP A 682 -31.82 -14.75 26.46
N THR A 683 -30.82 -15.33 27.12
CA THR A 683 -29.64 -15.88 26.42
C THR A 683 -30.02 -16.97 25.41
N LEU A 684 -30.99 -17.82 25.76
CA LEU A 684 -31.50 -18.85 24.86
C LEU A 684 -32.29 -18.31 23.67
N ALA A 685 -32.71 -17.05 23.70
CA ALA A 685 -33.38 -16.42 22.57
C ALA A 685 -32.45 -16.27 21.34
N PHE A 686 -31.13 -16.19 21.57
CA PHE A 686 -30.11 -15.93 20.54
C PHE A 686 -29.41 -17.18 20.03
N VAL A 687 -29.75 -18.37 20.57
CA VAL A 687 -29.20 -19.65 20.10
C VAL A 687 -30.04 -20.15 18.94
N ASP A 688 -29.41 -20.63 17.86
CA ASP A 688 -30.17 -21.10 16.70
C ASP A 688 -30.80 -22.48 16.96
N CYS A 689 -30.02 -23.44 17.44
CA CYS A 689 -30.55 -24.76 17.79
C CYS A 689 -29.74 -25.40 18.93
N VAL A 690 -30.40 -26.09 19.85
CA VAL A 690 -29.79 -26.85 20.94
C VAL A 690 -30.35 -28.24 20.98
N TRP A 691 -29.49 -29.26 21.07
CA TRP A 691 -29.89 -30.60 21.44
C TRP A 691 -29.60 -30.81 22.93
N TYR A 692 -30.59 -31.25 23.66
CA TYR A 692 -30.50 -31.44 25.11
C TYR A 692 -31.10 -32.74 25.59
N ASP A 693 -30.55 -33.26 26.70
CA ASP A 693 -31.10 -34.42 27.42
C ASP A 693 -31.28 -34.07 28.88
N ARG A 694 -32.42 -34.47 29.45
CA ARG A 694 -32.81 -34.22 30.86
C ARG A 694 -32.59 -32.79 31.32
N GLY A 695 -32.84 -31.83 30.41
CA GLY A 695 -32.71 -30.39 30.67
C GLY A 695 -31.24 -29.86 30.67
N ARG A 696 -30.27 -30.65 30.23
CA ARG A 696 -28.89 -30.26 30.05
C ARG A 696 -28.56 -30.15 28.57
N MET A 697 -27.85 -29.10 28.15
CA MET A 697 -27.33 -29.00 26.80
C MET A 697 -26.30 -30.09 26.54
N VAL A 698 -26.38 -30.68 25.35
CA VAL A 698 -25.36 -31.62 24.85
C VAL A 698 -24.71 -31.01 23.61
N PHE A 699 -25.49 -30.53 22.67
CA PHE A 699 -25.00 -29.87 21.46
C PHE A 699 -25.61 -28.48 21.32
N LEU A 700 -24.75 -27.51 21.04
CA LEU A 700 -25.10 -26.12 20.76
C LEU A 700 -24.74 -25.81 19.31
N TRP A 701 -25.73 -25.40 18.52
CA TRP A 701 -25.59 -25.10 17.11
C TRP A 701 -25.89 -23.63 16.86
N GLN A 702 -24.97 -22.93 16.19
CA GLN A 702 -25.18 -21.64 15.57
C GLN A 702 -25.11 -21.81 14.06
N VAL A 703 -26.06 -21.27 13.32
CA VAL A 703 -26.17 -21.41 11.87
C VAL A 703 -25.96 -20.06 11.21
N GLU A 704 -24.74 -19.81 10.78
CA GLU A 704 -24.29 -18.54 10.26
C GLU A 704 -24.17 -18.57 8.74
N TRP A 705 -24.74 -17.58 8.06
CA TRP A 705 -24.55 -17.35 6.64
C TRP A 705 -23.52 -16.25 6.34
N THR A 706 -23.02 -15.58 7.39
CA THR A 706 -21.93 -14.60 7.38
C THR A 706 -20.69 -15.19 8.03
N ALA A 707 -19.54 -14.53 7.89
CA ALA A 707 -18.35 -14.88 8.65
C ALA A 707 -18.25 -14.11 9.99
N ARG A 708 -19.33 -13.46 10.44
CA ARG A 708 -19.36 -12.68 11.67
C ARG A 708 -19.51 -13.61 12.88
N LEU A 709 -18.45 -13.68 13.68
CA LEU A 709 -18.41 -14.61 14.83
C LEU A 709 -18.67 -13.93 16.18
N HIS A 710 -18.69 -12.60 16.23
CA HIS A 710 -18.81 -11.89 17.52
C HIS A 710 -20.08 -12.31 18.29
N ARG A 711 -21.22 -12.34 17.63
CA ARG A 711 -22.48 -12.76 18.26
C ARG A 711 -22.45 -14.25 18.63
N SER A 712 -22.06 -15.09 17.71
CA SER A 712 -22.16 -16.55 17.83
C SER A 712 -21.12 -17.16 18.75
N VAL A 713 -19.92 -16.61 18.80
CA VAL A 713 -18.80 -17.17 19.57
C VAL A 713 -18.50 -16.36 20.81
N VAL A 714 -18.40 -15.01 20.70
CA VAL A 714 -18.02 -14.15 21.83
C VAL A 714 -19.19 -13.99 22.78
N SER A 715 -20.30 -13.38 22.33
CA SER A 715 -21.44 -13.06 23.21
C SER A 715 -22.12 -14.30 23.80
N LEU A 716 -22.33 -15.35 23.00
CA LEU A 716 -22.88 -16.61 23.49
C LEU A 716 -21.88 -17.42 24.31
N GLY A 717 -20.58 -17.36 23.97
CA GLY A 717 -19.56 -18.03 24.74
C GLY A 717 -19.46 -17.52 26.19
N GLU A 718 -19.72 -16.25 26.43
CA GLU A 718 -19.77 -15.67 27.79
C GLU A 718 -21.01 -16.06 28.55
N ALA A 719 -22.12 -16.19 27.87
CA ALA A 719 -23.43 -16.49 28.48
C ALA A 719 -23.65 -17.97 28.81
N ILE A 720 -22.90 -18.88 28.13
CA ILE A 720 -23.00 -20.31 28.34
C ILE A 720 -21.80 -20.78 29.16
N PRO A 721 -22.01 -21.50 30.30
CA PRO A 721 -20.92 -21.96 31.17
C PRO A 721 -19.90 -22.79 30.41
N ASP A 722 -18.62 -22.68 30.85
CA ASP A 722 -17.56 -23.61 30.47
C ASP A 722 -17.89 -24.99 31.09
N ASP A 723 -18.60 -25.79 30.32
CA ASP A 723 -18.86 -27.21 30.61
C ASP A 723 -18.25 -28.02 29.48
N ASP A 724 -17.27 -28.84 29.80
CA ASP A 724 -16.59 -29.75 28.86
C ASP A 724 -17.54 -30.76 28.19
N ARG A 725 -18.77 -30.85 28.67
CA ARG A 725 -19.80 -31.75 28.17
C ARG A 725 -20.68 -31.12 27.11
N VAL A 726 -20.51 -29.84 26.77
CA VAL A 726 -21.28 -29.15 25.73
C VAL A 726 -20.42 -29.02 24.47
N PHE A 727 -20.84 -29.69 23.41
CA PHE A 727 -20.23 -29.56 22.09
C PHE A 727 -20.80 -28.32 21.40
N ARG A 728 -19.93 -27.40 21.00
CA ARG A 728 -20.30 -26.11 20.39
C ARG A 728 -19.93 -26.08 18.91
N PHE A 729 -20.90 -25.81 18.07
CA PHE A 729 -20.75 -25.77 16.62
C PHE A 729 -21.22 -24.45 16.03
N VAL A 730 -20.46 -23.96 15.06
CA VAL A 730 -20.88 -22.92 14.13
C VAL A 730 -20.98 -23.54 12.75
N ALA A 731 -22.19 -23.72 12.25
CA ALA A 731 -22.45 -24.15 10.88
C ALA A 731 -22.37 -22.91 9.98
N VAL A 732 -21.38 -22.87 9.08
CA VAL A 732 -21.07 -21.72 8.24
C VAL A 732 -21.38 -22.04 6.78
N ALA A 733 -21.94 -21.05 6.06
CA ALA A 733 -22.12 -21.17 4.62
C ALA A 733 -20.77 -21.46 3.91
N ASP A 734 -20.78 -22.40 2.96
CA ASP A 734 -19.55 -22.91 2.33
C ASP A 734 -18.70 -21.79 1.71
N GLU A 735 -19.34 -20.77 1.14
CA GLU A 735 -18.69 -19.61 0.51
C GLU A 735 -18.01 -18.67 1.52
N ARG A 736 -18.28 -18.81 2.82
CA ARG A 736 -17.72 -17.95 3.89
C ARG A 736 -16.49 -18.55 4.54
N THR A 737 -16.12 -19.76 4.18
CA THR A 737 -14.97 -20.47 4.79
C THR A 737 -13.69 -19.65 4.69
N GLY A 738 -13.40 -19.06 3.53
CA GLY A 738 -12.20 -18.25 3.33
C GLY A 738 -12.17 -16.99 4.20
N LEU A 739 -13.30 -16.29 4.32
CA LEU A 739 -13.40 -15.11 5.20
C LEU A 739 -13.24 -15.49 6.68
N LEU A 740 -13.82 -16.63 7.07
CA LEU A 740 -13.74 -17.14 8.43
C LEU A 740 -12.29 -17.47 8.81
N GLN A 741 -11.58 -18.18 7.95
CA GLN A 741 -10.16 -18.52 8.16
C GLN A 741 -9.31 -17.25 8.28
N ASP A 742 -9.51 -16.29 7.40
CA ASP A 742 -8.82 -15.00 7.44
C ASP A 742 -9.04 -14.27 8.77
N ARG A 743 -10.26 -14.23 9.28
CA ARG A 743 -10.57 -13.62 10.58
C ARG A 743 -9.85 -14.27 11.74
N LEU A 744 -9.86 -15.59 11.77
CA LEU A 744 -9.19 -16.32 12.83
C LEU A 744 -7.66 -16.13 12.78
N GLN A 745 -7.09 -16.00 11.58
CA GLN A 745 -5.66 -15.67 11.41
C GLN A 745 -5.33 -14.24 11.86
N ARG A 746 -6.21 -13.29 11.55
CA ARG A 746 -6.00 -11.86 11.91
C ARG A 746 -6.26 -11.55 13.38
N SER A 747 -7.09 -12.33 14.06
CA SER A 747 -7.44 -12.14 15.46
C SER A 747 -7.01 -13.32 16.34
N PRO A 748 -5.74 -13.33 16.82
CA PRO A 748 -5.25 -14.37 17.72
C PRO A 748 -6.12 -14.54 18.98
N ALA A 749 -6.68 -13.43 19.49
CA ALA A 749 -7.59 -13.46 20.64
C ALA A 749 -8.89 -14.21 20.34
N LEU A 750 -9.48 -14.01 19.15
CA LEU A 750 -10.67 -14.74 18.71
C LEU A 750 -10.35 -16.22 18.49
N ALA A 751 -9.22 -16.52 17.83
CA ALA A 751 -8.78 -17.89 17.61
C ALA A 751 -8.54 -18.63 18.94
N ASP A 752 -7.96 -17.95 19.92
CA ASP A 752 -7.71 -18.51 21.26
C ASP A 752 -9.03 -18.71 22.04
N LEU A 753 -9.98 -17.78 21.92
CA LEU A 753 -11.32 -17.91 22.50
C LEU A 753 -12.07 -19.13 21.90
N VAL A 754 -12.05 -19.25 20.58
CA VAL A 754 -12.63 -20.40 19.84
C VAL A 754 -12.05 -21.70 20.39
N ARG A 755 -10.73 -21.79 20.53
CA ARG A 755 -10.04 -22.99 21.02
C ARG A 755 -10.37 -23.27 22.48
N ARG A 756 -10.27 -22.27 23.36
CA ARG A 756 -10.53 -22.43 24.81
C ARG A 756 -11.97 -22.84 25.08
N ARG A 757 -12.94 -22.31 24.33
CA ARG A 757 -14.36 -22.62 24.48
C ARG A 757 -14.79 -23.85 23.70
N GLY A 758 -13.91 -24.48 22.96
CA GLY A 758 -14.19 -25.70 22.21
C GLY A 758 -15.19 -25.53 21.05
N TRP A 759 -15.23 -24.32 20.45
CA TRP A 759 -16.04 -24.08 19.25
C TRP A 759 -15.45 -24.79 18.06
N ARG A 760 -16.34 -25.40 17.23
CA ARG A 760 -16.01 -26.13 16.01
C ARG A 760 -16.79 -25.58 14.85
N PHE A 761 -16.16 -25.51 13.67
CA PHE A 761 -16.80 -25.01 12.46
C PHE A 761 -17.15 -26.14 11.52
N VAL A 762 -18.36 -26.07 10.97
CA VAL A 762 -18.89 -27.06 10.02
C VAL A 762 -19.47 -26.35 8.82
N LYS A 763 -19.20 -26.82 7.61
CA LYS A 763 -19.82 -26.28 6.39
C LYS A 763 -21.27 -26.76 6.27
N TRP A 764 -22.14 -25.89 5.75
CA TRP A 764 -23.56 -26.22 5.59
C TRP A 764 -23.79 -27.42 4.71
N HIS A 765 -23.13 -27.50 3.55
CA HIS A 765 -23.39 -28.60 2.60
C HIS A 765 -23.00 -29.99 3.13
N PRO A 766 -21.77 -30.22 3.66
CA PRO A 766 -21.45 -31.47 4.32
C PRO A 766 -22.35 -31.77 5.51
N LEU A 767 -22.69 -30.79 6.34
CA LEU A 767 -23.58 -30.95 7.49
C LEU A 767 -24.97 -31.45 7.02
N ARG A 768 -25.57 -30.79 6.04
CA ARG A 768 -26.88 -31.14 5.52
C ARG A 768 -26.90 -32.55 4.89
N ARG A 769 -25.85 -32.92 4.19
CA ARG A 769 -25.73 -34.31 3.66
C ARG A 769 -25.72 -35.32 4.80
N PHE A 770 -24.96 -35.08 5.84
CA PHE A 770 -24.93 -35.93 7.03
C PHE A 770 -26.31 -35.97 7.73
N LEU A 771 -26.93 -34.80 7.93
CA LEU A 771 -28.25 -34.73 8.59
C LEU A 771 -29.36 -35.40 7.78
N ALA A 772 -29.25 -35.43 6.47
CA ALA A 772 -30.22 -36.12 5.58
C ALA A 772 -30.03 -37.63 5.56
N ASP A 773 -28.86 -38.14 5.92
CA ASP A 773 -28.59 -39.56 5.98
C ASP A 773 -29.40 -40.21 7.12
N GLY A 774 -30.28 -41.14 6.79
CA GLY A 774 -31.15 -41.85 7.75
C GLY A 774 -30.39 -42.72 8.74
N GLU A 775 -29.15 -43.14 8.39
CA GLU A 775 -28.26 -43.93 9.24
C GLU A 775 -27.25 -43.08 10.03
N ALA A 776 -27.41 -41.75 10.01
CA ALA A 776 -26.52 -40.85 10.72
C ALA A 776 -26.40 -41.20 12.21
N SER A 777 -25.20 -41.55 12.62
CA SER A 777 -24.81 -41.76 14.02
C SER A 777 -23.94 -40.62 14.53
N LEU A 778 -23.77 -40.54 15.83
CA LEU A 778 -22.86 -39.52 16.39
C LEU A 778 -21.41 -39.74 15.93
N ASP A 779 -21.00 -40.96 15.66
CA ASP A 779 -19.68 -41.31 15.11
C ASP A 779 -19.49 -40.77 13.68
N GLY A 780 -20.56 -40.66 12.90
CA GLY A 780 -20.52 -40.05 11.56
C GLY A 780 -20.42 -38.56 11.50
N LEU A 781 -20.53 -37.87 12.63
CA LEU A 781 -20.29 -36.43 12.75
C LEU A 781 -18.79 -36.05 12.61
N GLU A 782 -17.88 -36.96 12.96
CA GLU A 782 -16.44 -36.73 12.97
C GLU A 782 -15.87 -36.30 11.62
N PRO A 783 -16.19 -36.93 10.48
CA PRO A 783 -15.70 -36.51 9.16
C PRO A 783 -16.25 -35.16 8.67
N VAL A 784 -17.37 -34.70 9.25
CA VAL A 784 -18.03 -33.46 8.87
C VAL A 784 -17.40 -32.23 9.56
N LEU A 785 -16.61 -32.46 10.59
CA LEU A 785 -16.00 -31.47 11.46
C LEU A 785 -14.67 -30.88 10.93
N GLY A 786 -14.40 -31.00 9.66
CA GLY A 786 -13.12 -30.73 9.01
C GLY A 786 -12.70 -29.27 8.86
N LEU A 787 -13.16 -28.33 9.68
CA LEU A 787 -12.69 -26.94 9.67
C LEU A 787 -12.10 -26.57 11.04
N GLU A 788 -10.98 -27.16 11.40
CA GLU A 788 -10.15 -26.62 12.48
C GLU A 788 -9.08 -25.71 11.88
N PRO A 789 -9.09 -24.40 12.12
CA PRO A 789 -8.09 -23.48 11.60
C PRO A 789 -6.65 -23.78 12.05
N ALA A 790 -6.51 -24.61 13.12
CA ALA A 790 -5.22 -25.01 13.68
C ALA A 790 -4.68 -26.33 13.12
N VAL A 791 -5.47 -27.15 12.43
CA VAL A 791 -5.12 -28.52 12.06
C VAL A 791 -4.50 -28.62 10.67
N GLU A 792 -4.75 -27.67 9.77
CA GLU A 792 -4.05 -27.64 8.48
C GLU A 792 -2.51 -27.47 8.64
N GLN A 793 -2.06 -26.97 9.79
CA GLN A 793 -0.62 -26.84 10.07
C GLN A 793 0.02 -28.05 10.81
N SER A 794 -0.74 -28.97 11.39
CA SER A 794 -0.16 -30.01 12.24
C SER A 794 -0.49 -31.47 11.87
N GLY A 795 -1.37 -31.71 10.91
CA GLY A 795 -1.66 -33.07 10.42
C GLY A 795 -2.21 -34.05 11.48
N HIS A 796 -2.70 -33.57 12.61
CA HIS A 796 -3.29 -34.41 13.64
C HIS A 796 -4.81 -34.25 13.71
N GLN A 797 -5.49 -35.25 13.28
CA GLN A 797 -6.92 -35.46 13.52
C GLN A 797 -7.15 -35.71 15.02
N LEU A 798 -7.91 -34.85 15.68
CA LEU A 798 -8.33 -35.08 17.05
C LEU A 798 -9.48 -36.08 17.06
N ALA A 799 -9.22 -37.25 17.56
CA ALA A 799 -10.28 -38.26 17.78
C ALA A 799 -11.20 -37.82 18.92
N PHE A 800 -12.50 -37.92 18.73
CA PHE A 800 -13.48 -37.74 19.79
C PHE A 800 -13.31 -38.87 20.83
N LYS A 801 -13.11 -38.49 22.08
CA LYS A 801 -13.37 -39.40 23.20
C LYS A 801 -14.72 -39.04 23.80
N TRP A 802 -15.68 -39.92 23.56
CA TRP A 802 -17.01 -39.85 24.13
C TRP A 802 -17.02 -40.14 25.63
#